data_b0fe4d32fd1947400aedc4265889dd3c
#
_entry.id   b0fe4d32fd1947400aedc4265889dd3c
#
_cell.length_a   1.000
_cell.length_b   1.000
_cell.length_c   1.000
_cell.angle_alpha   90.00
_cell.angle_beta   90.00
_cell.angle_gamma   90.00
#
_symmetry.space_group_name_H-M   'P 1'
#
loop_
_entity.id
_entity.type
_entity.pdbx_description
1 polymer ?
#
loop_
_entity_poly.entity_id
_entity_poly.type
_entity_poly.pdbx_seq_one_letter_code
_entity_poly.pdbx_strand_id
1 'polypeptide(L)'
;MRLSELLAYENIVIQCHDNPDADAIACGYGVYLYLKSKGKNPRLIYGGQNVIRKTNLVMLIKDLDIPIEHVHRLKKPELLVMVDCQYRGGNSAVFEAEHIAVIDHHRVSTELPPLSEVRSNLGACSTLIWRMLKKEKFDLKGNRPLCTALYYGLYTDTGSFTEIVHPLDKDLRDEADFDPIIMRKLRNANLSLEELETAGAALLHTDYMEEFRAAIIKVGPCDPNILGLISDLVLEVDAIDICVAFNLQPEGVKFSVRSCTKEVKASELAAELCKGIGSGGGHLEKAGGLIPIELMTQEYLKFCEEHHFTPRMEFDEKGRYEQPAASGIKSVIEQRLRDYMGNTDIIYSKNYRLDDAQTTTYCRRSVPWGYVRATDLFAEGTQVNVRTLQGDLKETVESNTMFIIGPKGECFFRKEEAFLEEFRTYEDWQFYLRNAEYEPTIKDIEKGKIVEPVDVANVCVPKGNTSIRACQLTRKVKLFRDEDENQLYTLGRVGDYMVETGDSANNIRIMRKELFEEIYRKSSQKETQKSVIFDLDGTLLYTLEDLKNATNAALAAFDMPVCTLDQVRRYVGNGVRMLMVRAIPGGDQNPLFDQTFAEFKRYYGIHCLDNTKPYPDIMHLLEELRARGVKTAIVSNKLDSAVKELDERFFRGYTTVAIGEMEGVAKKPAPDMVNKAMRLLGTDTGHAIYVGDSEVDVQTAKNTGIPCVSVTWGFRDVDFLKENGAQKLIGRPLELLYDI
;
A
#
# COMPACT_ATOMS: atom_id res chain seq x y z
N MET A 1 -2.02 2.53 9.85
CA MET A 1 -2.64 2.64 11.20
C MET A 1 -3.05 1.25 11.71
N ARG A 2 -2.99 1.00 13.04
CA ARG A 2 -3.54 -0.19 13.71
C ARG A 2 -4.70 0.22 14.62
N LEU A 3 -5.68 -0.66 14.85
CA LEU A 3 -6.78 -0.36 15.79
C LEU A 3 -6.29 -0.16 17.23
N SER A 4 -5.19 -0.80 17.62
CA SER A 4 -4.57 -0.62 18.93
C SER A 4 -4.06 0.80 19.20
N GLU A 5 -3.74 1.59 18.18
CA GLU A 5 -3.34 2.99 18.32
C GLU A 5 -4.49 3.88 18.82
N LEU A 6 -5.75 3.49 18.56
CA LEU A 6 -6.94 4.20 19.05
C LEU A 6 -7.11 4.06 20.57
N LEU A 7 -6.47 3.07 21.20
CA LEU A 7 -6.57 2.83 22.64
C LEU A 7 -5.86 3.87 23.50
N ALA A 8 -5.02 4.71 22.90
CA ALA A 8 -4.37 5.82 23.58
C ALA A 8 -5.36 6.93 24.04
N TYR A 9 -6.59 6.92 23.54
CA TYR A 9 -7.62 7.93 23.80
C TYR A 9 -8.74 7.39 24.67
N GLU A 10 -9.42 8.27 25.44
CA GLU A 10 -10.51 7.86 26.35
C GLU A 10 -11.90 8.22 25.80
N ASN A 11 -12.11 9.46 25.35
CA ASN A 11 -13.38 9.93 24.82
C ASN A 11 -13.41 9.74 23.29
N ILE A 12 -13.79 8.52 22.85
CA ILE A 12 -13.76 8.12 21.46
C ILE A 12 -15.18 8.11 20.88
N VAL A 13 -15.33 8.76 19.72
CA VAL A 13 -16.56 8.73 18.93
C VAL A 13 -16.22 8.16 17.54
N ILE A 14 -17.04 7.23 17.06
CA ILE A 14 -16.94 6.62 15.75
C ILE A 14 -18.05 7.22 14.89
N GLN A 15 -17.72 7.79 13.74
CA GLN A 15 -18.67 8.46 12.86
C GLN A 15 -18.68 7.81 11.47
N CYS A 16 -19.89 7.40 11.03
CA CYS A 16 -20.19 7.04 9.66
C CYS A 16 -20.55 8.29 8.83
N HIS A 17 -20.64 8.17 7.49
CA HIS A 17 -21.13 9.25 6.64
C HIS A 17 -22.62 9.56 6.90
N ASP A 18 -23.16 10.68 6.36
CA ASP A 18 -24.47 11.21 6.73
C ASP A 18 -25.67 10.37 6.28
N ASN A 19 -25.52 9.56 5.25
CA ASN A 19 -26.54 8.60 4.81
C ASN A 19 -25.93 7.19 4.83
N PRO A 20 -25.65 6.64 6.02
CA PRO A 20 -24.85 5.42 6.14
C PRO A 20 -25.58 4.25 5.48
N ASP A 21 -24.83 3.53 4.68
CA ASP A 21 -25.25 2.27 4.08
C ASP A 21 -24.85 1.07 4.97
N ALA A 22 -24.96 -0.12 4.43
CA ALA A 22 -24.67 -1.33 5.19
C ALA A 22 -23.18 -1.47 5.50
N ASP A 23 -22.29 -1.00 4.62
CA ASP A 23 -20.85 -1.07 4.81
C ASP A 23 -20.38 -0.11 5.92
N ALA A 24 -20.80 1.15 5.85
CA ALA A 24 -20.51 2.16 6.88
C ALA A 24 -20.97 1.70 8.27
N ILE A 25 -22.21 1.15 8.36
CA ILE A 25 -22.77 0.67 9.63
C ILE A 25 -21.98 -0.53 10.16
N ALA A 26 -21.62 -1.48 9.30
CA ALA A 26 -20.84 -2.66 9.69
C ALA A 26 -19.43 -2.28 10.15
N CYS A 27 -18.77 -1.35 9.45
CA CYS A 27 -17.47 -0.82 9.79
C CYS A 27 -17.47 -0.14 11.16
N GLY A 28 -18.44 0.76 11.37
CA GLY A 28 -18.59 1.42 12.67
C GLY A 28 -18.83 0.43 13.80
N TYR A 29 -19.64 -0.59 13.57
CA TYR A 29 -19.89 -1.65 14.54
C TYR A 29 -18.63 -2.47 14.87
N GLY A 30 -17.81 -2.79 13.87
CA GLY A 30 -16.55 -3.50 14.05
C GLY A 30 -15.56 -2.75 14.94
N VAL A 31 -15.34 -1.44 14.68
CA VAL A 31 -14.50 -0.58 15.51
C VAL A 31 -15.07 -0.43 16.92
N TYR A 32 -16.40 -0.26 17.02
CA TYR A 32 -17.10 -0.17 18.31
C TYR A 32 -16.86 -1.40 19.19
N LEU A 33 -17.08 -2.61 18.66
CA LEU A 33 -16.89 -3.85 19.40
C LEU A 33 -15.43 -4.09 19.78
N TYR A 34 -14.49 -3.76 18.90
CA TYR A 34 -13.07 -3.83 19.24
C TYR A 34 -12.72 -2.96 20.44
N LEU A 35 -13.09 -1.69 20.42
CA LEU A 35 -12.82 -0.76 21.52
C LEU A 35 -13.51 -1.18 22.81
N LYS A 36 -14.76 -1.68 22.74
CA LYS A 36 -15.47 -2.26 23.89
C LYS A 36 -14.72 -3.45 24.49
N SER A 37 -14.20 -4.35 23.65
CA SER A 37 -13.44 -5.52 24.13
C SER A 37 -12.14 -5.15 24.86
N LYS A 38 -11.64 -3.94 24.64
CA LYS A 38 -10.46 -3.38 25.31
C LYS A 38 -10.81 -2.46 26.51
N GLY A 39 -12.08 -2.46 26.93
CA GLY A 39 -12.54 -1.70 28.09
C GLY A 39 -12.83 -0.22 27.84
N LYS A 40 -12.78 0.25 26.57
CA LYS A 40 -13.19 1.61 26.21
C LYS A 40 -14.72 1.72 26.13
N ASN A 41 -15.23 2.97 26.18
CA ASN A 41 -16.66 3.24 26.06
C ASN A 41 -16.97 4.17 24.86
N PRO A 42 -16.78 3.71 23.61
CA PRO A 42 -17.00 4.52 22.44
C PRO A 42 -18.50 4.76 22.19
N ARG A 43 -18.80 5.82 21.41
CA ARG A 43 -20.11 6.03 20.81
C ARG A 43 -20.01 5.81 19.31
N LEU A 44 -21.02 5.21 18.70
CA LEU A 44 -21.15 5.04 17.25
C LEU A 44 -22.27 5.96 16.77
N ILE A 45 -21.94 6.89 15.86
CA ILE A 45 -22.84 7.94 15.41
C ILE A 45 -22.84 8.12 13.90
N TYR A 46 -23.88 8.79 13.39
CA TYR A 46 -23.90 9.44 12.08
C TYR A 46 -24.58 10.80 12.18
N GLY A 47 -24.28 11.70 11.24
CA GLY A 47 -24.80 13.06 11.19
C GLY A 47 -25.85 13.26 10.10
N GLY A 48 -25.86 14.49 9.53
CA GLY A 48 -26.73 14.85 8.40
C GLY A 48 -28.19 15.15 8.78
N GLN A 49 -29.00 15.38 7.75
CA GLN A 49 -30.41 15.77 7.92
C GLN A 49 -31.34 14.55 7.96
N ASN A 50 -30.93 13.43 7.40
CA ASN A 50 -31.77 12.26 7.18
C ASN A 50 -31.55 11.18 8.24
N VAL A 51 -32.65 10.65 8.79
CA VAL A 51 -32.62 9.47 9.66
C VAL A 51 -32.67 8.22 8.77
N ILE A 52 -31.94 7.17 9.14
CA ILE A 52 -32.00 5.86 8.47
C ILE A 52 -33.45 5.35 8.46
N ARG A 53 -34.02 5.19 7.25
CA ARG A 53 -35.39 4.70 7.04
C ARG A 53 -35.47 3.45 6.17
N LYS A 54 -34.40 3.17 5.42
CA LYS A 54 -34.35 2.02 4.51
C LYS A 54 -34.57 0.73 5.29
N THR A 55 -35.52 -0.07 4.86
CA THR A 55 -36.02 -1.22 5.64
C THR A 55 -34.89 -2.22 5.97
N ASN A 56 -34.02 -2.54 5.02
CA ASN A 56 -32.92 -3.45 5.22
C ASN A 56 -31.91 -2.92 6.27
N LEU A 57 -31.63 -1.60 6.29
CA LEU A 57 -30.71 -1.00 7.25
C LEU A 57 -31.31 -0.93 8.66
N VAL A 58 -32.61 -0.61 8.75
CA VAL A 58 -33.34 -0.65 10.04
C VAL A 58 -33.33 -2.08 10.59
N MET A 59 -33.52 -3.08 9.74
CA MET A 59 -33.46 -4.50 10.13
C MET A 59 -32.04 -4.90 10.54
N LEU A 60 -31.01 -4.49 9.79
CA LEU A 60 -29.60 -4.74 10.13
C LEU A 60 -29.28 -4.23 11.54
N ILE A 61 -29.63 -2.97 11.82
CA ILE A 61 -29.40 -2.34 13.13
C ILE A 61 -30.13 -3.08 14.24
N LYS A 62 -31.39 -3.41 14.03
CA LYS A 62 -32.25 -4.05 15.04
C LYS A 62 -31.89 -5.52 15.26
N ASP A 63 -31.72 -6.31 14.20
CA ASP A 63 -31.51 -7.76 14.29
C ASP A 63 -30.09 -8.11 14.81
N LEU A 64 -29.12 -7.16 14.70
CA LEU A 64 -27.75 -7.32 15.21
C LEU A 64 -27.43 -6.44 16.43
N ASP A 65 -28.42 -5.74 16.99
CA ASP A 65 -28.27 -4.85 18.18
C ASP A 65 -27.14 -3.80 18.01
N ILE A 66 -27.08 -3.16 16.83
CA ILE A 66 -26.02 -2.19 16.52
C ILE A 66 -26.36 -0.84 17.20
N PRO A 67 -25.52 -0.31 18.09
CA PRO A 67 -25.81 0.88 18.89
C PRO A 67 -25.48 2.18 18.14
N ILE A 68 -25.98 2.37 16.93
CA ILE A 68 -25.74 3.57 16.12
C ILE A 68 -26.76 4.66 16.43
N GLU A 69 -26.27 5.89 16.65
CA GLU A 69 -27.07 7.04 17.03
C GLU A 69 -27.06 8.13 15.96
N HIS A 70 -28.22 8.70 15.61
CA HIS A 70 -28.31 9.91 14.80
C HIS A 70 -28.10 11.15 15.65
N VAL A 71 -27.13 12.02 15.27
CA VAL A 71 -26.82 13.22 16.04
C VAL A 71 -26.70 14.46 15.14
N HIS A 72 -27.30 15.58 15.59
CA HIS A 72 -27.17 16.89 14.93
C HIS A 72 -26.06 17.75 15.55
N ARG A 73 -25.66 17.47 16.78
CA ARG A 73 -24.62 18.17 17.52
C ARG A 73 -23.81 17.19 18.33
N LEU A 74 -22.51 17.39 18.34
CA LEU A 74 -21.59 16.55 19.09
C LEU A 74 -20.74 17.45 20.02
N LYS A 75 -20.64 17.05 21.30
CA LYS A 75 -19.63 17.64 22.18
C LYS A 75 -18.27 17.15 21.70
N LYS A 76 -17.31 18.07 21.56
CA LYS A 76 -15.98 17.79 21.07
C LYS A 76 -15.35 16.57 21.77
N PRO A 77 -15.15 15.42 21.05
CA PRO A 77 -14.45 14.27 21.61
C PRO A 77 -12.94 14.46 21.59
N GLU A 78 -12.23 13.64 22.34
CA GLU A 78 -10.79 13.54 22.25
C GLU A 78 -10.36 12.92 20.90
N LEU A 79 -11.03 11.85 20.48
CA LEU A 79 -10.80 11.21 19.19
C LEU A 79 -12.13 11.02 18.42
N LEU A 80 -12.15 11.44 17.17
CA LEU A 80 -13.19 11.14 16.19
C LEU A 80 -12.64 10.18 15.15
N VAL A 81 -13.22 8.98 15.05
CA VAL A 81 -12.84 7.95 14.09
C VAL A 81 -13.87 7.95 12.95
N MET A 82 -13.47 8.44 11.78
CA MET A 82 -14.28 8.37 10.56
C MET A 82 -14.19 6.97 9.98
N VAL A 83 -15.31 6.35 9.66
CA VAL A 83 -15.35 5.04 9.01
C VAL A 83 -16.15 5.12 7.72
N ASP A 84 -15.61 4.53 6.66
CA ASP A 84 -16.18 4.51 5.32
C ASP A 84 -16.44 5.93 4.74
N CYS A 85 -15.67 6.88 5.20
CA CYS A 85 -15.66 8.26 4.71
C CYS A 85 -14.41 9.00 5.20
N GLN A 86 -14.13 10.15 4.57
CA GLN A 86 -13.00 11.00 4.92
C GLN A 86 -13.48 12.28 5.62
N TYR A 87 -12.70 12.73 6.59
CA TYR A 87 -12.99 13.99 7.28
C TYR A 87 -12.99 15.17 6.29
N ARG A 88 -14.08 15.94 6.26
CA ARG A 88 -14.34 17.01 5.28
C ARG A 88 -14.43 16.54 3.82
N GLY A 89 -14.71 15.27 3.59
CA GLY A 89 -14.89 14.69 2.25
C GLY A 89 -16.21 15.06 1.56
N GLY A 90 -17.08 15.83 2.21
CA GLY A 90 -18.32 16.36 1.63
C GLY A 90 -19.55 15.45 1.82
N ASN A 91 -19.39 14.22 2.29
CA ASN A 91 -20.48 13.26 2.54
C ASN A 91 -20.73 12.98 4.03
N SER A 92 -20.10 13.73 4.92
CA SER A 92 -20.26 13.58 6.38
C SER A 92 -20.31 14.93 7.08
N ALA A 93 -21.16 15.03 8.12
CA ALA A 93 -21.23 16.21 8.99
C ALA A 93 -19.85 16.43 9.66
N VAL A 94 -19.39 17.66 9.64
CA VAL A 94 -18.08 18.02 10.20
C VAL A 94 -18.26 18.35 11.68
N PHE A 95 -17.84 17.42 12.56
CA PHE A 95 -17.75 17.66 13.99
C PHE A 95 -16.30 17.95 14.39
N GLU A 96 -16.10 18.91 15.28
CA GLU A 96 -14.77 19.22 15.81
C GLU A 96 -14.33 18.15 16.81
N ALA A 97 -13.07 17.71 16.72
CA ALA A 97 -12.42 16.80 17.66
C ALA A 97 -10.99 17.27 17.96
N GLU A 98 -10.35 16.73 19.00
CA GLU A 98 -8.94 17.02 19.29
C GLU A 98 -8.03 16.26 18.33
N HIS A 99 -8.38 15.01 18.05
CA HIS A 99 -7.70 14.13 17.10
C HIS A 99 -8.70 13.49 16.14
N ILE A 100 -8.26 13.23 14.92
CA ILE A 100 -9.05 12.59 13.86
C ILE A 100 -8.33 11.33 13.40
N ALA A 101 -9.08 10.23 13.27
CA ALA A 101 -8.63 9.02 12.59
C ALA A 101 -9.56 8.73 11.40
N VAL A 102 -9.02 8.13 10.33
CA VAL A 102 -9.79 7.79 9.13
C VAL A 102 -9.53 6.35 8.74
N ILE A 103 -10.60 5.57 8.56
CA ILE A 103 -10.57 4.20 8.02
C ILE A 103 -11.54 4.17 6.82
N ASP A 104 -11.02 4.05 5.61
CA ASP A 104 -11.83 4.23 4.41
C ASP A 104 -11.31 3.41 3.23
N HIS A 105 -12.18 3.08 2.27
CA HIS A 105 -11.81 2.40 1.04
C HIS A 105 -12.05 3.26 -0.22
N HIS A 106 -12.57 4.46 -0.08
CA HIS A 106 -12.76 5.38 -1.20
C HIS A 106 -11.46 6.04 -1.65
N ARG A 107 -11.44 6.64 -2.84
CA ARG A 107 -10.30 7.43 -3.30
C ARG A 107 -10.04 8.60 -2.36
N VAL A 108 -8.76 8.86 -2.09
CA VAL A 108 -8.36 10.00 -1.27
C VAL A 108 -8.79 11.30 -1.95
N SER A 109 -9.65 12.05 -1.28
CA SER A 109 -10.23 13.32 -1.75
C SER A 109 -9.89 14.51 -0.86
N THR A 110 -9.31 14.25 0.33
CA THR A 110 -8.92 15.27 1.31
C THR A 110 -7.51 15.02 1.83
N GLU A 111 -6.94 15.99 2.53
CA GLU A 111 -5.71 15.76 3.29
C GLU A 111 -5.99 14.80 4.44
N LEU A 112 -5.27 13.68 4.47
CA LEU A 112 -5.48 12.64 5.46
C LEU A 112 -4.75 12.97 6.77
N PRO A 113 -5.41 12.82 7.94
CA PRO A 113 -4.77 12.94 9.23
C PRO A 113 -3.71 11.83 9.44
N PRO A 114 -2.75 12.02 10.38
CA PRO A 114 -1.71 11.02 10.65
C PRO A 114 -2.24 9.63 11.00
N LEU A 115 -3.38 9.57 11.71
CA LEU A 115 -4.06 8.31 12.05
C LEU A 115 -5.04 7.91 10.93
N SER A 116 -4.51 7.47 9.78
CA SER A 116 -5.34 7.07 8.65
C SER A 116 -4.93 5.71 8.09
N GLU A 117 -5.93 4.95 7.66
CA GLU A 117 -5.76 3.74 6.84
C GLU A 117 -6.79 3.82 5.72
N VAL A 118 -6.35 4.16 4.51
CA VAL A 118 -7.21 4.28 3.33
C VAL A 118 -6.72 3.34 2.23
N ARG A 119 -7.63 2.49 1.71
CA ARG A 119 -7.30 1.49 0.69
C ARG A 119 -8.33 1.46 -0.43
N SER A 120 -8.15 2.31 -1.40
CA SER A 120 -9.10 2.53 -2.51
C SER A 120 -9.18 1.40 -3.56
N ASN A 121 -8.55 0.28 -3.31
CA ASN A 121 -8.59 -0.91 -4.18
C ASN A 121 -9.40 -2.07 -3.57
N LEU A 122 -9.96 -1.90 -2.38
CA LEU A 122 -10.87 -2.86 -1.75
C LEU A 122 -12.31 -2.62 -2.23
N GLY A 123 -13.07 -3.69 -2.33
CA GLY A 123 -14.48 -3.65 -2.71
C GLY A 123 -15.39 -3.06 -1.64
N ALA A 124 -14.99 -3.11 -0.35
CA ALA A 124 -15.72 -2.56 0.78
C ALA A 124 -14.78 -2.18 1.93
N CYS A 125 -15.16 -1.19 2.71
CA CYS A 125 -14.48 -0.83 3.95
C CYS A 125 -14.59 -1.95 5.01
N SER A 126 -15.66 -2.74 4.99
CA SER A 126 -15.84 -3.95 5.81
C SER A 126 -14.67 -4.92 5.69
N THR A 127 -14.09 -5.08 4.50
CA THR A 127 -12.89 -5.88 4.27
C THR A 127 -11.67 -5.33 5.03
N LEU A 128 -11.51 -4.02 5.01
CA LEU A 128 -10.41 -3.35 5.72
C LEU A 128 -10.55 -3.53 7.23
N ILE A 129 -11.74 -3.29 7.78
CA ILE A 129 -12.04 -3.49 9.20
C ILE A 129 -11.82 -4.95 9.61
N TRP A 130 -12.31 -5.91 8.81
CA TRP A 130 -12.13 -7.34 9.07
C TRP A 130 -10.65 -7.73 9.15
N ARG A 131 -9.83 -7.26 8.20
CA ARG A 131 -8.37 -7.44 8.21
C ARG A 131 -7.72 -6.82 9.45
N MET A 132 -8.11 -5.58 9.83
CA MET A 132 -7.58 -4.92 11.01
C MET A 132 -7.91 -5.69 12.29
N LEU A 133 -9.14 -6.21 12.42
CA LEU A 133 -9.56 -7.04 13.54
C LEU A 133 -8.78 -8.37 13.62
N LYS A 134 -8.52 -9.02 12.49
CA LYS A 134 -7.66 -10.23 12.43
C LYS A 134 -6.24 -9.94 12.92
N LYS A 135 -5.64 -8.83 12.49
CA LYS A 135 -4.29 -8.41 12.94
C LYS A 135 -4.22 -8.14 14.44
N GLU A 136 -5.28 -7.62 15.02
CA GLU A 136 -5.41 -7.42 16.49
C GLU A 136 -5.83 -8.68 17.26
N LYS A 137 -5.92 -9.83 16.57
CA LYS A 137 -6.37 -11.12 17.14
C LYS A 137 -7.72 -11.02 17.86
N PHE A 138 -8.62 -10.20 17.30
CA PHE A 138 -9.99 -10.11 17.82
C PHE A 138 -10.75 -11.40 17.52
N ASP A 139 -11.58 -11.87 18.48
CA ASP A 139 -12.35 -13.10 18.30
C ASP A 139 -13.54 -12.91 17.33
N LEU A 140 -13.26 -13.06 16.07
CA LEU A 140 -14.27 -13.01 14.99
C LEU A 140 -15.17 -14.25 15.01
N LYS A 141 -14.62 -15.44 15.31
CA LYS A 141 -15.40 -16.70 15.34
C LYS A 141 -16.45 -16.73 16.43
N GLY A 142 -16.16 -16.08 17.58
CA GLY A 142 -17.12 -15.92 18.68
C GLY A 142 -18.14 -14.80 18.44
N ASN A 143 -18.04 -14.02 17.35
CA ASN A 143 -18.89 -12.84 17.10
C ASN A 143 -19.62 -12.91 15.76
N ARG A 144 -20.53 -13.86 15.65
CA ARG A 144 -21.34 -14.08 14.44
C ARG A 144 -22.18 -12.86 14.02
N PRO A 145 -22.75 -12.03 14.93
CA PRO A 145 -23.41 -10.79 14.54
C PRO A 145 -22.51 -9.84 13.78
N LEU A 146 -21.28 -9.61 14.25
CA LEU A 146 -20.30 -8.77 13.56
C LEU A 146 -19.89 -9.35 12.20
N CYS A 147 -19.62 -10.67 12.13
CA CYS A 147 -19.31 -11.33 10.86
C CYS A 147 -20.47 -11.18 9.86
N THR A 148 -21.73 -11.27 10.33
CA THR A 148 -22.91 -11.05 9.49
C THR A 148 -23.00 -9.61 8.98
N ALA A 149 -22.71 -8.61 9.83
CA ALA A 149 -22.70 -7.21 9.43
C ALA A 149 -21.61 -6.94 8.38
N LEU A 150 -20.38 -7.34 8.63
CA LEU A 150 -19.26 -7.15 7.69
C LEU A 150 -19.47 -7.89 6.37
N TYR A 151 -20.00 -9.11 6.42
CA TYR A 151 -20.35 -9.88 5.23
C TYR A 151 -21.44 -9.17 4.40
N TYR A 152 -22.46 -8.59 5.07
CA TYR A 152 -23.54 -7.86 4.39
C TYR A 152 -23.04 -6.52 3.82
N GLY A 153 -22.13 -5.81 4.52
CA GLY A 153 -21.45 -4.62 3.99
C GLY A 153 -20.71 -4.94 2.69
N LEU A 154 -19.85 -5.96 2.69
CA LEU A 154 -19.16 -6.41 1.48
C LEU A 154 -20.16 -6.83 0.38
N TYR A 155 -21.23 -7.56 0.74
CA TYR A 155 -22.25 -8.00 -0.20
C TYR A 155 -22.94 -6.84 -0.92
N THR A 156 -23.31 -5.78 -0.20
CA THR A 156 -24.01 -4.62 -0.77
C THR A 156 -23.09 -3.77 -1.65
N ASP A 157 -21.88 -3.50 -1.18
CA ASP A 157 -20.92 -2.64 -1.87
C ASP A 157 -20.33 -3.25 -3.12
N THR A 158 -20.27 -4.59 -3.16
CA THR A 158 -19.71 -5.31 -4.32
C THR A 158 -20.78 -5.92 -5.23
N GLY A 159 -21.96 -5.33 -5.26
CA GLY A 159 -23.04 -5.80 -6.15
C GLY A 159 -23.35 -7.29 -6.00
N SER A 160 -23.62 -7.74 -4.76
CA SER A 160 -23.85 -9.16 -4.48
C SER A 160 -22.65 -10.07 -4.78
N PHE A 161 -21.43 -9.54 -4.57
CA PHE A 161 -20.13 -10.18 -4.85
C PHE A 161 -19.75 -10.28 -6.34
N THR A 162 -20.47 -9.65 -7.24
CA THR A 162 -20.11 -9.63 -8.67
C THR A 162 -18.88 -8.77 -8.93
N GLU A 163 -18.63 -7.76 -8.12
CA GLU A 163 -17.54 -6.79 -8.26
C GLU A 163 -16.31 -7.09 -7.38
N ILE A 164 -16.19 -8.29 -6.80
CA ILE A 164 -15.04 -8.67 -6.00
C ILE A 164 -13.82 -8.89 -6.88
N VAL A 165 -12.82 -8.01 -6.74
CA VAL A 165 -11.53 -8.09 -7.46
C VAL A 165 -10.38 -8.37 -6.51
N HIS A 166 -10.36 -7.70 -5.34
CA HIS A 166 -9.25 -7.80 -4.40
C HIS A 166 -9.30 -9.12 -3.62
N PRO A 167 -8.16 -9.80 -3.41
CA PRO A 167 -8.13 -11.08 -2.69
C PRO A 167 -8.62 -10.98 -1.24
N LEU A 168 -8.41 -9.86 -0.54
CA LEU A 168 -8.94 -9.68 0.82
C LEU A 168 -10.47 -9.67 0.88
N ASP A 169 -11.15 -9.19 -0.17
CA ASP A 169 -12.62 -9.26 -0.26
C ASP A 169 -13.09 -10.71 -0.39
N LYS A 170 -12.34 -11.52 -1.19
CA LYS A 170 -12.58 -12.96 -1.30
C LYS A 170 -12.34 -13.68 0.03
N ASP A 171 -11.31 -13.26 0.79
CA ASP A 171 -11.01 -13.83 2.10
C ASP A 171 -12.14 -13.55 3.11
N LEU A 172 -12.65 -12.32 3.19
CA LEU A 172 -13.82 -12.01 4.03
C LEU A 172 -15.03 -12.82 3.61
N ARG A 173 -15.35 -12.87 2.31
CA ARG A 173 -16.47 -13.65 1.79
C ARG A 173 -16.40 -15.14 2.15
N ASP A 174 -15.21 -15.72 2.04
CA ASP A 174 -15.01 -17.17 2.17
C ASP A 174 -14.83 -17.62 3.63
N GLU A 175 -14.36 -16.73 4.53
CA GLU A 175 -14.03 -17.08 5.92
C GLU A 175 -15.06 -16.59 6.96
N ALA A 176 -15.94 -15.62 6.63
CA ALA A 176 -16.87 -15.06 7.59
C ALA A 176 -17.95 -16.07 7.99
N ASP A 177 -18.09 -16.32 9.30
CA ASP A 177 -19.22 -17.10 9.85
C ASP A 177 -20.45 -16.18 10.05
N PHE A 178 -21.24 -16.01 8.99
CA PHE A 178 -22.43 -15.18 9.00
C PHE A 178 -23.71 -15.96 9.26
N ASP A 179 -24.80 -15.25 9.63
CA ASP A 179 -26.13 -15.83 9.79
C ASP A 179 -26.93 -15.81 8.46
N PRO A 180 -27.15 -16.97 7.82
CA PRO A 180 -27.86 -17.05 6.53
C PRO A 180 -29.33 -16.65 6.62
N ILE A 181 -29.96 -16.72 7.81
CA ILE A 181 -31.35 -16.33 8.00
C ILE A 181 -31.48 -14.81 7.97
N ILE A 182 -30.59 -14.12 8.72
CA ILE A 182 -30.53 -12.66 8.73
C ILE A 182 -30.18 -12.15 7.33
N MET A 183 -29.16 -12.73 6.67
CA MET A 183 -28.78 -12.38 5.31
C MET A 183 -29.96 -12.47 4.32
N ARG A 184 -30.74 -13.54 4.40
CA ARG A 184 -31.94 -13.70 3.53
C ARG A 184 -32.99 -12.61 3.77
N LYS A 185 -33.24 -12.26 5.05
CA LYS A 185 -34.18 -11.18 5.40
C LYS A 185 -33.71 -9.84 4.82
N LEU A 186 -32.42 -9.49 5.03
CA LEU A 186 -31.86 -8.23 4.56
C LEU A 186 -31.92 -8.10 3.03
N ARG A 187 -31.63 -9.16 2.30
CA ARG A 187 -31.71 -9.20 0.83
C ARG A 187 -33.12 -8.96 0.29
N ASN A 188 -34.16 -9.39 1.00
CA ASN A 188 -35.56 -9.31 0.55
C ASN A 188 -36.24 -8.01 0.99
N ALA A 189 -35.56 -7.05 1.59
CA ALA A 189 -36.14 -5.84 2.16
C ALA A 189 -35.61 -4.54 1.48
N ASN A 190 -35.34 -4.59 0.17
CA ASN A 190 -34.64 -3.51 -0.52
C ASN A 190 -35.47 -2.42 -1.17
N LEU A 191 -36.78 -2.64 -1.47
CA LEU A 191 -37.61 -1.73 -2.25
C LEU A 191 -38.99 -1.50 -1.62
N SER A 192 -39.46 -0.26 -1.71
CA SER A 192 -40.86 0.14 -1.43
C SER A 192 -41.72 0.23 -2.71
N LEU A 193 -43.03 0.24 -2.56
CA LEU A 193 -43.97 0.36 -3.69
C LEU A 193 -43.84 1.75 -4.37
N GLU A 194 -43.63 2.81 -3.59
CA GLU A 194 -43.46 4.19 -4.09
C GLU A 194 -42.20 4.33 -4.95
N GLU A 195 -41.12 3.69 -4.54
CA GLU A 195 -39.86 3.65 -5.33
C GLU A 195 -40.09 2.95 -6.68
N LEU A 196 -40.88 1.86 -6.69
CA LEU A 196 -41.20 1.13 -7.91
C LEU A 196 -42.05 1.95 -8.87
N GLU A 197 -43.07 2.71 -8.36
CA GLU A 197 -43.90 3.60 -9.15
C GLU A 197 -43.11 4.72 -9.82
N THR A 198 -42.20 5.36 -9.07
CA THR A 198 -41.29 6.41 -9.58
C THR A 198 -40.38 5.87 -10.69
N ALA A 199 -39.85 4.69 -10.49
CA ALA A 199 -39.00 4.02 -11.49
C ALA A 199 -39.83 3.76 -12.79
N GLY A 200 -41.03 3.24 -12.68
CA GLY A 200 -41.90 2.99 -13.83
C GLY A 200 -42.18 4.25 -14.66
N ALA A 201 -42.43 5.39 -14.01
CA ALA A 201 -42.65 6.66 -14.69
C ALA A 201 -41.37 7.16 -15.45
N ALA A 202 -40.19 6.98 -14.88
CA ALA A 202 -38.92 7.41 -15.52
C ALA A 202 -38.56 6.58 -16.74
N LEU A 203 -38.84 5.27 -16.74
CA LEU A 203 -38.53 4.36 -17.85
C LEU A 203 -39.24 4.73 -19.17
N LEU A 204 -40.40 5.45 -19.10
CA LEU A 204 -41.09 5.94 -20.27
C LEU A 204 -40.34 7.03 -21.05
N HIS A 205 -39.30 7.63 -20.47
CA HIS A 205 -38.53 8.74 -21.02
C HIS A 205 -37.06 8.38 -21.19
N THR A 206 -36.77 7.17 -21.69
CA THR A 206 -35.42 6.69 -21.95
C THR A 206 -34.92 7.20 -23.31
N ASP A 207 -33.78 7.90 -23.33
CA ASP A 207 -33.09 8.28 -24.55
C ASP A 207 -31.96 7.27 -24.81
N TYR A 208 -31.98 6.60 -25.97
CA TYR A 208 -31.03 5.54 -26.33
C TYR A 208 -30.00 6.02 -27.36
N MET A 209 -28.73 5.79 -27.08
CA MET A 209 -27.58 6.06 -27.93
C MET A 209 -27.08 4.73 -28.53
N GLU A 210 -27.55 4.38 -29.72
CA GLU A 210 -27.29 3.09 -30.35
C GLU A 210 -25.80 2.81 -30.53
N GLU A 211 -25.00 3.81 -30.91
CA GLU A 211 -23.55 3.69 -31.15
C GLU A 211 -22.74 3.24 -29.93
N PHE A 212 -23.22 3.52 -28.72
CA PHE A 212 -22.58 3.16 -27.45
C PHE A 212 -23.37 2.15 -26.63
N ARG A 213 -24.53 1.70 -27.14
CA ARG A 213 -25.47 0.88 -26.40
C ARG A 213 -25.79 1.48 -25.01
N ALA A 214 -25.95 2.81 -24.98
CA ALA A 214 -26.09 3.58 -23.75
C ALA A 214 -27.48 4.24 -23.67
N ALA A 215 -28.04 4.27 -22.45
CA ALA A 215 -29.28 4.97 -22.13
C ALA A 215 -29.02 6.17 -21.21
N ILE A 216 -29.64 7.30 -21.50
CA ILE A 216 -29.63 8.47 -20.61
C ILE A 216 -31.09 8.79 -20.24
N ILE A 217 -31.35 8.87 -18.92
CA ILE A 217 -32.69 9.00 -18.38
C ILE A 217 -32.77 10.21 -17.46
N LYS A 218 -33.69 11.14 -17.78
CA LYS A 218 -34.11 12.17 -16.83
C LYS A 218 -35.12 11.60 -15.88
N VAL A 219 -34.88 11.70 -14.60
CA VAL A 219 -35.80 11.32 -13.53
C VAL A 219 -36.38 12.57 -12.90
N GLY A 220 -37.65 12.55 -12.54
CA GLY A 220 -38.30 13.62 -11.75
C GLY A 220 -37.65 13.73 -10.34
N PRO A 221 -38.05 14.76 -9.55
CA PRO A 221 -37.56 14.87 -8.18
C PRO A 221 -37.91 13.61 -7.38
N CYS A 222 -36.88 12.95 -6.84
CA CYS A 222 -37.01 11.70 -6.08
C CYS A 222 -35.83 11.52 -5.11
N ASP A 223 -35.93 10.53 -4.22
CA ASP A 223 -34.81 10.08 -3.44
C ASP A 223 -33.67 9.62 -4.39
N PRO A 224 -32.43 10.09 -4.20
CA PRO A 224 -31.29 9.73 -5.06
C PRO A 224 -31.06 8.21 -5.21
N ASN A 225 -31.47 7.40 -4.24
CA ASN A 225 -31.33 5.95 -4.29
C ASN A 225 -32.19 5.32 -5.41
N ILE A 226 -33.27 6.01 -5.83
CA ILE A 226 -34.16 5.53 -6.91
C ILE A 226 -33.45 5.62 -8.27
N LEU A 227 -32.51 6.56 -8.46
CA LEU A 227 -31.72 6.64 -9.69
C LEU A 227 -30.96 5.33 -9.95
N GLY A 228 -30.42 4.72 -8.89
CA GLY A 228 -29.74 3.42 -9.00
C GLY A 228 -30.70 2.32 -9.45
N LEU A 229 -31.87 2.23 -8.86
CA LEU A 229 -32.90 1.27 -9.23
C LEU A 229 -33.33 1.41 -10.70
N ILE A 230 -33.59 2.63 -11.15
CA ILE A 230 -33.95 2.91 -12.55
C ILE A 230 -32.88 2.43 -13.49
N SER A 231 -31.60 2.75 -13.17
CA SER A 231 -30.46 2.34 -13.99
C SER A 231 -30.32 0.82 -13.99
N ASP A 232 -30.51 0.13 -12.86
CA ASP A 232 -30.45 -1.33 -12.78
C ASP A 232 -31.57 -1.99 -13.65
N LEU A 233 -32.80 -1.46 -13.63
CA LEU A 233 -33.90 -1.97 -14.46
C LEU A 233 -33.67 -1.78 -15.96
N VAL A 234 -32.99 -0.70 -16.35
CA VAL A 234 -32.69 -0.40 -17.77
C VAL A 234 -31.62 -1.33 -18.32
N LEU A 235 -30.70 -1.75 -17.51
CA LEU A 235 -29.68 -2.71 -17.92
C LEU A 235 -30.19 -4.16 -18.12
N GLU A 236 -31.44 -4.46 -17.74
CA GLU A 236 -32.09 -5.73 -18.10
C GLU A 236 -32.47 -5.79 -19.59
N VAL A 237 -32.35 -4.66 -20.32
CA VAL A 237 -32.59 -4.61 -21.78
C VAL A 237 -31.32 -5.00 -22.52
N ASP A 238 -31.39 -6.07 -23.33
CA ASP A 238 -30.23 -6.64 -24.04
C ASP A 238 -29.52 -5.66 -25.02
N ALA A 239 -30.19 -4.59 -25.41
CA ALA A 239 -29.63 -3.54 -26.26
C ALA A 239 -28.83 -2.48 -25.46
N ILE A 240 -28.87 -2.47 -24.13
CA ILE A 240 -28.33 -1.41 -23.30
C ILE A 240 -27.25 -1.96 -22.37
N ASP A 241 -26.03 -1.49 -22.55
CA ASP A 241 -24.87 -1.89 -21.74
C ASP A 241 -24.51 -0.83 -20.69
N ILE A 242 -24.92 0.42 -20.90
CA ILE A 242 -24.62 1.57 -20.04
C ILE A 242 -25.89 2.37 -19.77
N CYS A 243 -26.11 2.76 -18.51
CA CYS A 243 -27.20 3.67 -18.14
C CYS A 243 -26.70 4.83 -17.29
N VAL A 244 -27.08 6.06 -17.65
CA VAL A 244 -26.90 7.27 -16.84
C VAL A 244 -28.27 7.85 -16.51
N ALA A 245 -28.74 7.64 -15.30
CA ALA A 245 -29.97 8.25 -14.80
C ALA A 245 -29.63 9.50 -13.97
N PHE A 246 -30.29 10.63 -14.25
CA PHE A 246 -30.03 11.88 -13.54
C PHE A 246 -31.29 12.61 -13.12
N ASN A 247 -31.24 13.36 -12.03
CA ASN A 247 -32.26 14.31 -11.62
C ASN A 247 -31.65 15.64 -11.17
N LEU A 248 -32.50 16.67 -11.15
CA LEU A 248 -32.13 17.97 -10.60
C LEU A 248 -32.54 18.01 -9.14
N GLN A 249 -31.56 18.36 -8.29
CA GLN A 249 -31.69 18.58 -6.87
C GLN A 249 -31.39 20.07 -6.56
N PRO A 250 -31.76 20.61 -5.39
CA PRO A 250 -31.43 21.99 -5.03
C PRO A 250 -29.93 22.28 -5.04
N GLU A 251 -29.09 21.29 -4.75
CA GLU A 251 -27.62 21.37 -4.73
C GLU A 251 -26.96 21.16 -6.10
N GLY A 252 -27.70 20.63 -7.10
CA GLY A 252 -27.15 20.40 -8.43
C GLY A 252 -27.74 19.22 -9.17
N VAL A 253 -27.07 18.76 -10.20
CA VAL A 253 -27.42 17.58 -10.98
C VAL A 253 -26.83 16.35 -10.32
N LYS A 254 -27.68 15.51 -9.74
CA LYS A 254 -27.29 14.21 -9.19
C LYS A 254 -27.55 13.13 -10.22
N PHE A 255 -26.60 12.18 -10.36
CA PHE A 255 -26.76 11.10 -11.32
C PHE A 255 -26.24 9.77 -10.78
N SER A 256 -26.80 8.70 -11.35
CA SER A 256 -26.35 7.32 -11.19
C SER A 256 -25.84 6.81 -12.53
N VAL A 257 -24.72 6.09 -12.48
CA VAL A 257 -24.16 5.36 -13.63
C VAL A 257 -24.22 3.88 -13.33
N ARG A 258 -24.63 3.10 -14.31
CA ARG A 258 -24.56 1.64 -14.31
C ARG A 258 -23.92 1.17 -15.59
N SER A 259 -23.18 0.06 -15.51
CA SER A 259 -22.59 -0.60 -16.67
C SER A 259 -22.55 -2.10 -16.45
N CYS A 260 -23.05 -2.87 -17.42
CA CYS A 260 -22.92 -4.33 -17.47
C CYS A 260 -21.89 -4.79 -18.51
N THR A 261 -21.25 -3.86 -19.21
CA THR A 261 -20.21 -4.18 -20.19
C THR A 261 -18.83 -4.14 -19.54
N LYS A 262 -18.00 -5.09 -19.94
CA LYS A 262 -16.61 -5.17 -19.46
C LYS A 262 -15.73 -4.02 -19.93
N GLU A 263 -16.13 -3.34 -21.02
CA GLU A 263 -15.38 -2.23 -21.62
C GLU A 263 -15.54 -0.90 -20.87
N VAL A 264 -16.57 -0.75 -20.04
CA VAL A 264 -16.87 0.50 -19.33
C VAL A 264 -17.07 0.24 -17.85
N LYS A 265 -16.18 0.74 -17.00
CA LYS A 265 -16.39 0.76 -15.54
C LYS A 265 -17.23 1.97 -15.16
N ALA A 266 -18.33 1.75 -14.45
CA ALA A 266 -19.22 2.82 -14.01
C ALA A 266 -18.50 3.90 -13.21
N SER A 267 -17.57 3.52 -12.31
CA SER A 267 -16.75 4.45 -11.51
C SER A 267 -15.88 5.38 -12.35
N GLU A 268 -15.29 4.87 -13.43
CA GLU A 268 -14.45 5.67 -14.33
C GLU A 268 -15.31 6.64 -15.14
N LEU A 269 -16.46 6.15 -15.65
CA LEU A 269 -17.38 6.99 -16.39
C LEU A 269 -17.95 8.11 -15.48
N ALA A 270 -18.37 7.79 -14.26
CA ALA A 270 -18.86 8.80 -13.32
C ALA A 270 -17.81 9.87 -13.00
N ALA A 271 -16.55 9.48 -12.80
CA ALA A 271 -15.45 10.41 -12.58
C ALA A 271 -15.20 11.31 -13.80
N GLU A 272 -15.24 10.78 -15.02
CA GLU A 272 -15.04 11.57 -16.25
C GLU A 272 -16.24 12.51 -16.52
N LEU A 273 -17.48 12.07 -16.23
CA LEU A 273 -18.67 12.93 -16.33
C LEU A 273 -18.57 14.15 -15.40
N CYS A 274 -17.95 14.01 -14.24
CA CYS A 274 -17.76 15.08 -13.26
C CYS A 274 -16.47 15.89 -13.43
N LYS A 275 -15.56 15.48 -14.30
CA LYS A 275 -14.20 16.02 -14.38
C LYS A 275 -14.17 17.53 -14.58
N GLY A 276 -13.59 18.24 -13.61
CA GLY A 276 -13.48 19.71 -13.61
C GLY A 276 -14.77 20.47 -13.21
N ILE A 277 -15.92 19.78 -13.03
CA ILE A 277 -17.20 20.42 -12.76
C ILE A 277 -17.98 19.79 -11.60
N GLY A 278 -17.47 18.73 -10.99
CA GLY A 278 -18.20 18.05 -9.92
C GLY A 278 -17.39 16.93 -9.29
N SER A 279 -18.07 16.07 -8.55
CA SER A 279 -17.50 14.91 -7.89
C SER A 279 -18.27 13.66 -8.29
N GLY A 280 -17.56 12.62 -8.76
CA GLY A 280 -18.15 11.35 -9.20
C GLY A 280 -17.20 10.18 -8.95
N GLY A 281 -17.78 9.01 -8.66
CA GLY A 281 -17.05 7.77 -8.40
C GLY A 281 -17.99 6.66 -7.94
N GLY A 282 -17.42 5.53 -7.52
CA GLY A 282 -18.18 4.34 -7.09
C GLY A 282 -17.44 3.06 -7.43
N HIS A 283 -18.16 1.99 -7.70
CA HIS A 283 -17.69 0.64 -7.99
C HIS A 283 -17.66 0.33 -9.50
N LEU A 284 -17.26 -0.91 -9.84
CA LEU A 284 -17.09 -1.32 -11.24
C LEU A 284 -18.36 -1.17 -12.07
N GLU A 285 -19.49 -1.67 -11.56
CA GLU A 285 -20.77 -1.70 -12.26
C GLU A 285 -21.71 -0.57 -11.82
N LYS A 286 -21.44 0.03 -10.64
CA LYS A 286 -22.34 0.99 -9.98
C LYS A 286 -21.57 2.21 -9.50
N ALA A 287 -21.99 3.38 -9.98
CA ALA A 287 -21.36 4.64 -9.60
C ALA A 287 -22.38 5.77 -9.61
N GLY A 288 -21.96 6.95 -9.19
CA GLY A 288 -22.78 8.16 -9.24
C GLY A 288 -21.94 9.41 -9.04
N GLY A 289 -22.61 10.55 -9.06
CA GLY A 289 -21.95 11.82 -8.87
C GLY A 289 -22.92 12.96 -8.65
N LEU A 290 -22.33 14.11 -8.31
CA LEU A 290 -23.02 15.38 -8.15
C LEU A 290 -22.25 16.47 -8.91
N ILE A 291 -22.95 17.21 -9.74
CA ILE A 291 -22.42 18.39 -10.43
C ILE A 291 -23.20 19.60 -9.91
N PRO A 292 -22.58 20.56 -9.18
CA PRO A 292 -23.23 21.78 -8.74
C PRO A 292 -23.88 22.51 -9.91
N ILE A 293 -25.06 23.09 -9.68
CA ILE A 293 -25.88 23.67 -10.77
C ILE A 293 -25.16 24.83 -11.48
N GLU A 294 -24.38 25.61 -10.73
CA GLU A 294 -23.61 26.73 -11.28
C GLU A 294 -22.53 26.23 -12.26
N LEU A 295 -21.83 25.14 -11.90
CA LEU A 295 -20.79 24.54 -12.74
C LEU A 295 -21.40 23.82 -13.95
N MET A 296 -22.54 23.15 -13.78
CA MET A 296 -23.30 22.58 -14.91
C MET A 296 -23.79 23.67 -15.87
N THR A 297 -24.25 24.80 -15.34
CA THR A 297 -24.68 25.96 -16.16
C THR A 297 -23.50 26.52 -16.98
N GLN A 298 -22.34 26.71 -16.38
CA GLN A 298 -21.15 27.19 -17.08
C GLN A 298 -20.73 26.21 -18.19
N GLU A 299 -20.72 24.92 -17.90
CA GLU A 299 -20.36 23.89 -18.88
C GLU A 299 -21.38 23.82 -20.03
N TYR A 300 -22.69 23.96 -19.73
CA TYR A 300 -23.72 23.99 -20.75
C TYR A 300 -23.61 25.23 -21.65
N LEU A 301 -23.34 26.39 -21.10
CA LEU A 301 -23.15 27.62 -21.90
C LEU A 301 -21.92 27.48 -22.80
N LYS A 302 -20.83 26.92 -22.31
CA LYS A 302 -19.64 26.62 -23.09
C LYS A 302 -19.96 25.62 -24.22
N PHE A 303 -20.69 24.54 -23.93
CA PHE A 303 -21.16 23.58 -24.93
C PHE A 303 -22.00 24.26 -26.01
N CYS A 304 -22.91 25.16 -25.65
CA CYS A 304 -23.69 25.92 -26.61
C CYS A 304 -22.85 26.83 -27.51
N GLU A 305 -21.84 27.48 -26.94
CA GLU A 305 -20.90 28.33 -27.70
C GLU A 305 -20.09 27.52 -28.70
N GLU A 306 -19.50 26.39 -28.28
CA GLU A 306 -18.69 25.51 -29.10
C GLU A 306 -19.47 24.86 -30.26
N HIS A 307 -20.77 24.59 -30.05
CA HIS A 307 -21.63 23.93 -31.05
C HIS A 307 -22.60 24.90 -31.75
N HIS A 308 -22.48 26.20 -31.47
CA HIS A 308 -23.33 27.25 -32.05
C HIS A 308 -24.83 27.07 -31.77
N PHE A 309 -25.20 26.58 -30.57
CA PHE A 309 -26.58 26.46 -30.12
C PHE A 309 -27.03 27.65 -29.30
N THR A 310 -28.32 28.00 -29.39
CA THR A 310 -28.92 28.96 -28.46
C THR A 310 -29.24 28.27 -27.14
N PRO A 311 -28.72 28.77 -26.01
CA PRO A 311 -29.00 28.16 -24.72
C PRO A 311 -30.49 28.18 -24.38
N ARG A 312 -31.01 27.04 -23.89
CA ARG A 312 -32.34 26.93 -23.32
C ARG A 312 -32.25 26.91 -21.81
N MET A 313 -32.75 27.97 -21.20
CA MET A 313 -32.73 28.14 -19.76
C MET A 313 -34.19 28.08 -19.21
N GLU A 314 -34.35 27.57 -18.01
CA GLU A 314 -35.60 27.47 -17.30
C GLU A 314 -35.40 27.99 -15.87
N PHE A 315 -36.47 28.53 -15.25
CA PHE A 315 -36.41 28.86 -13.82
C PHE A 315 -36.48 27.57 -12.99
N ASP A 316 -35.82 27.58 -11.82
CA ASP A 316 -35.99 26.48 -10.87
C ASP A 316 -37.47 26.37 -10.43
N GLU A 317 -37.86 25.23 -9.84
CA GLU A 317 -39.24 24.96 -9.42
C GLU A 317 -39.83 26.04 -8.49
N LYS A 318 -39.00 26.85 -7.86
CA LYS A 318 -39.37 27.95 -6.98
C LYS A 318 -39.25 29.34 -7.65
N GLY A 319 -38.85 29.39 -8.92
CA GLY A 319 -38.73 30.63 -9.69
C GLY A 319 -37.58 31.54 -9.19
N ARG A 320 -36.53 30.99 -8.56
CA ARG A 320 -35.47 31.75 -7.87
C ARG A 320 -34.29 32.08 -8.73
N TYR A 321 -33.88 31.19 -9.62
CA TYR A 321 -32.70 31.35 -10.50
C TYR A 321 -32.89 30.59 -11.81
N GLU A 322 -32.25 31.04 -12.87
CA GLU A 322 -32.22 30.37 -14.16
C GLU A 322 -31.19 29.23 -14.12
N GLN A 323 -31.58 28.10 -14.68
CA GLN A 323 -30.76 26.89 -14.81
C GLN A 323 -30.90 26.30 -16.22
N PRO A 324 -30.00 25.47 -16.70
CA PRO A 324 -30.16 24.78 -17.97
C PRO A 324 -31.44 23.92 -17.96
N ALA A 325 -32.20 23.96 -19.07
CA ALA A 325 -33.28 23.00 -19.27
C ALA A 325 -32.71 21.55 -19.21
N ALA A 326 -33.48 20.61 -18.78
CA ALA A 326 -33.08 19.22 -18.65
C ALA A 326 -32.51 18.61 -19.95
N SER A 327 -33.02 19.07 -21.11
CA SER A 327 -32.49 18.71 -22.43
C SER A 327 -31.05 19.20 -22.64
N GLY A 328 -30.68 20.38 -22.10
CA GLY A 328 -29.35 20.94 -22.15
C GLY A 328 -28.37 20.17 -21.26
N ILE A 329 -28.80 19.82 -20.04
CA ILE A 329 -28.02 18.97 -19.14
C ILE A 329 -27.74 17.61 -19.79
N LYS A 330 -28.78 17.03 -20.41
CA LYS A 330 -28.63 15.77 -21.15
C LYS A 330 -27.56 15.88 -22.24
N SER A 331 -27.58 16.96 -23.05
CA SER A 331 -26.58 17.16 -24.13
C SER A 331 -25.14 17.25 -23.61
N VAL A 332 -24.92 17.87 -22.45
CA VAL A 332 -23.60 17.88 -21.80
C VAL A 332 -23.17 16.47 -21.36
N ILE A 333 -24.09 15.70 -20.76
CA ILE A 333 -23.81 14.31 -20.36
C ILE A 333 -23.50 13.45 -21.59
N GLU A 334 -24.25 13.58 -22.67
CA GLU A 334 -24.03 12.87 -23.93
C GLU A 334 -22.64 13.19 -24.52
N GLN A 335 -22.27 14.46 -24.58
CA GLN A 335 -20.96 14.86 -25.12
C GLN A 335 -19.83 14.28 -24.29
N ARG A 336 -19.91 14.37 -22.98
CA ARG A 336 -18.87 13.80 -22.08
C ARG A 336 -18.78 12.29 -22.17
N LEU A 337 -19.90 11.59 -22.39
CA LEU A 337 -19.88 10.16 -22.66
C LEU A 337 -19.17 9.84 -23.99
N ARG A 338 -19.45 10.60 -25.08
CA ARG A 338 -18.76 10.47 -26.37
C ARG A 338 -17.25 10.67 -26.23
N ASP A 339 -16.84 11.70 -25.49
CA ASP A 339 -15.43 12.00 -25.24
C ASP A 339 -14.74 10.87 -24.44
N TYR A 340 -15.42 10.32 -23.45
CA TYR A 340 -14.90 9.19 -22.66
C TYR A 340 -14.70 7.95 -23.55
N MET A 341 -15.68 7.60 -24.36
CA MET A 341 -15.61 6.43 -25.24
C MET A 341 -14.53 6.58 -26.34
N GLY A 342 -14.32 7.80 -26.87
CA GLY A 342 -13.34 8.08 -27.93
C GLY A 342 -11.87 8.12 -27.47
N ASN A 343 -11.58 8.22 -26.16
CA ASN A 343 -10.21 8.44 -25.64
C ASN A 343 -9.53 7.20 -25.03
N THR A 344 -10.07 5.99 -25.23
CA THR A 344 -9.55 4.76 -24.64
C THR A 344 -9.38 3.68 -25.69
N ASP A 345 -8.19 3.08 -25.78
CA ASP A 345 -7.92 1.96 -26.67
C ASP A 345 -8.35 0.65 -26.01
N ILE A 346 -9.08 -0.20 -26.71
CA ILE A 346 -9.51 -1.52 -26.26
C ILE A 346 -8.64 -2.58 -26.93
N ILE A 347 -7.95 -3.39 -26.13
CA ILE A 347 -7.00 -4.41 -26.58
C ILE A 347 -7.39 -5.78 -26.00
N TYR A 348 -7.44 -6.79 -26.85
CA TYR A 348 -7.59 -8.19 -26.49
C TYR A 348 -6.24 -8.91 -26.62
N SER A 349 -5.73 -9.50 -25.54
CA SER A 349 -4.36 -10.04 -25.48
C SER A 349 -4.10 -11.17 -26.48
N LYS A 350 -5.11 -11.97 -26.81
CA LYS A 350 -4.99 -13.18 -27.66
C LYS A 350 -4.36 -12.94 -29.03
N ASN A 351 -4.68 -11.82 -29.65
CA ASN A 351 -4.27 -11.50 -31.03
C ASN A 351 -3.41 -10.25 -31.09
N TYR A 352 -2.98 -9.71 -29.94
CA TYR A 352 -2.22 -8.47 -29.89
C TYR A 352 -0.72 -8.74 -29.77
N ARG A 353 0.07 -7.99 -30.52
CA ARG A 353 1.54 -7.96 -30.44
C ARG A 353 1.97 -6.52 -30.29
N LEU A 354 3.01 -6.29 -29.49
CA LEU A 354 3.61 -4.97 -29.39
C LEU A 354 4.28 -4.58 -30.72
N ASP A 355 4.04 -3.35 -31.14
CA ASP A 355 4.71 -2.76 -32.32
C ASP A 355 6.21 -2.63 -32.06
N ASP A 356 7.03 -3.23 -32.91
CA ASP A 356 8.49 -3.21 -32.81
C ASP A 356 9.07 -1.79 -32.82
N ALA A 357 8.42 -0.85 -33.49
CA ALA A 357 8.87 0.55 -33.58
C ALA A 357 8.69 1.31 -32.24
N GLN A 358 7.75 0.88 -31.40
CA GLN A 358 7.43 1.52 -30.10
C GLN A 358 7.97 0.74 -28.92
N THR A 359 8.56 -0.42 -29.15
CA THR A 359 8.97 -1.36 -28.11
C THR A 359 10.43 -1.19 -27.74
N THR A 360 10.72 -1.26 -26.46
CA THR A 360 12.08 -1.30 -25.92
C THR A 360 12.29 -2.61 -25.16
N THR A 361 13.49 -3.17 -25.25
CA THR A 361 13.88 -4.37 -24.48
C THR A 361 14.37 -3.96 -23.09
N TYR A 362 13.89 -4.67 -22.08
CA TYR A 362 14.23 -4.49 -20.67
C TYR A 362 14.73 -5.79 -20.07
N CYS A 363 15.58 -5.70 -19.04
CA CYS A 363 15.97 -6.84 -18.19
C CYS A 363 15.55 -6.58 -16.73
N ARG A 364 15.35 -7.68 -15.99
CA ARG A 364 15.06 -7.57 -14.56
C ARG A 364 16.25 -6.95 -13.83
N ARG A 365 15.95 -6.08 -12.89
CA ARG A 365 16.96 -5.59 -11.93
C ARG A 365 17.32 -6.73 -10.96
N SER A 366 18.54 -6.69 -10.47
CA SER A 366 19.02 -7.65 -9.47
C SER A 366 18.49 -7.31 -8.06
N VAL A 367 17.19 -7.16 -7.90
CA VAL A 367 16.54 -6.97 -6.60
C VAL A 367 16.14 -8.31 -5.98
N PRO A 368 16.01 -8.41 -4.64
CA PRO A 368 15.64 -9.65 -3.96
C PRO A 368 14.22 -10.10 -4.30
N TRP A 369 14.06 -11.39 -4.51
CA TRP A 369 12.80 -12.13 -4.69
C TRP A 369 12.74 -13.26 -3.68
N GLY A 370 11.54 -13.74 -3.36
CA GLY A 370 11.34 -14.95 -2.56
C GLY A 370 11.22 -16.20 -3.43
N TYR A 371 11.63 -17.34 -2.91
CA TYR A 371 11.34 -18.63 -3.51
C TYR A 371 11.14 -19.71 -2.47
N VAL A 372 10.34 -20.70 -2.82
CA VAL A 372 10.15 -21.93 -2.03
C VAL A 372 9.86 -23.09 -2.98
N ARG A 373 10.35 -24.28 -2.67
CA ARG A 373 9.99 -25.48 -3.43
C ARG A 373 8.52 -25.80 -3.15
N ALA A 374 7.71 -26.01 -4.18
CA ALA A 374 6.27 -26.27 -4.00
C ALA A 374 5.98 -27.48 -3.12
N THR A 375 6.83 -28.51 -3.16
CA THR A 375 6.73 -29.71 -2.32
C THR A 375 7.05 -29.49 -0.83
N ASP A 376 7.70 -28.38 -0.46
CA ASP A 376 7.92 -28.02 0.95
C ASP A 376 6.64 -27.45 1.59
N LEU A 377 5.70 -26.97 0.76
CA LEU A 377 4.41 -26.43 1.20
C LEU A 377 3.30 -27.48 1.18
N PHE A 378 3.23 -28.28 0.11
CA PHE A 378 2.18 -29.28 -0.12
C PHE A 378 2.76 -30.55 -0.75
N ALA A 379 2.08 -31.68 -0.55
CA ALA A 379 2.47 -32.95 -1.18
C ALA A 379 2.38 -32.86 -2.71
N GLU A 380 3.25 -33.58 -3.40
CA GLU A 380 3.20 -33.74 -4.87
C GLU A 380 1.81 -34.24 -5.32
N GLY A 381 1.31 -33.69 -6.42
CA GLY A 381 -0.03 -33.96 -6.96
C GLY A 381 -1.15 -33.10 -6.34
N THR A 382 -0.89 -32.33 -5.27
CA THR A 382 -1.91 -31.46 -4.68
C THR A 382 -2.29 -30.34 -5.66
N GLN A 383 -3.58 -30.14 -5.89
CA GLN A 383 -4.08 -28.99 -6.61
C GLN A 383 -4.20 -27.80 -5.67
N VAL A 384 -3.55 -26.69 -6.03
CA VAL A 384 -3.51 -25.47 -5.21
C VAL A 384 -4.07 -24.29 -5.97
N ASN A 385 -4.69 -23.37 -5.21
CA ASN A 385 -5.08 -22.06 -5.68
C ASN A 385 -4.21 -21.01 -4.98
N VAL A 386 -3.43 -20.27 -5.76
CA VAL A 386 -2.61 -19.17 -5.26
C VAL A 386 -3.38 -17.88 -5.44
N ARG A 387 -3.65 -17.19 -4.36
CA ARG A 387 -4.33 -15.90 -4.37
C ARG A 387 -3.33 -14.76 -4.40
N THR A 388 -3.45 -13.89 -5.39
CA THR A 388 -2.57 -12.73 -5.60
C THR A 388 -3.37 -11.49 -6.00
N LEU A 389 -2.73 -10.32 -6.00
CA LEU A 389 -3.32 -9.07 -6.52
C LEU A 389 -3.63 -9.12 -8.02
N GLN A 390 -2.95 -9.99 -8.80
CA GLN A 390 -3.16 -10.15 -10.22
C GLN A 390 -4.25 -11.18 -10.58
N GLY A 391 -4.86 -11.80 -9.58
CA GLY A 391 -5.86 -12.86 -9.73
C GLY A 391 -5.43 -14.16 -9.07
N ASP A 392 -6.29 -15.16 -9.16
CA ASP A 392 -6.04 -16.48 -8.62
C ASP A 392 -5.34 -17.36 -9.68
N LEU A 393 -4.28 -18.08 -9.28
CA LEU A 393 -3.55 -19.01 -10.12
C LEU A 393 -3.82 -20.42 -9.62
N LYS A 394 -4.33 -21.32 -10.49
CA LYS A 394 -4.50 -22.74 -10.19
C LYS A 394 -3.31 -23.51 -10.73
N GLU A 395 -2.70 -24.34 -9.90
CA GLU A 395 -1.52 -25.14 -10.27
C GLU A 395 -1.56 -26.50 -9.57
N THR A 396 -0.89 -27.49 -10.17
CA THR A 396 -0.66 -28.79 -9.54
C THR A 396 0.78 -28.84 -9.04
N VAL A 397 0.98 -29.17 -7.76
CA VAL A 397 2.29 -29.27 -7.15
C VAL A 397 3.07 -30.44 -7.76
N GLU A 398 4.22 -30.14 -8.37
CA GLU A 398 5.16 -31.12 -8.90
C GLU A 398 6.51 -31.02 -8.18
N SER A 399 7.25 -32.11 -8.08
CA SER A 399 8.52 -32.21 -7.34
C SER A 399 9.60 -31.23 -7.79
N ASN A 400 9.60 -30.85 -9.06
CA ASN A 400 10.56 -29.93 -9.67
C ASN A 400 10.01 -28.51 -9.86
N THR A 401 8.97 -28.13 -9.13
CA THR A 401 8.32 -26.82 -9.26
C THR A 401 8.73 -25.90 -8.13
N MET A 402 9.22 -24.71 -8.51
CA MET A 402 9.55 -23.61 -7.60
C MET A 402 8.43 -22.57 -7.64
N PHE A 403 7.99 -22.14 -6.46
CA PHE A 403 7.09 -21.01 -6.29
C PHE A 403 7.92 -19.76 -6.03
N ILE A 404 7.72 -18.71 -6.82
CA ILE A 404 8.52 -17.48 -6.81
C ILE A 404 7.63 -16.33 -6.42
N ILE A 405 8.13 -15.47 -5.51
CA ILE A 405 7.43 -14.32 -4.94
C ILE A 405 8.23 -13.06 -5.28
N GLY A 406 7.61 -12.14 -6.02
CA GLY A 406 8.22 -10.86 -6.36
C GLY A 406 8.21 -9.85 -5.20
N PRO A 407 8.94 -8.73 -5.36
CA PRO A 407 9.10 -7.71 -4.32
C PRO A 407 7.80 -7.08 -3.82
N LYS A 408 6.73 -7.15 -4.60
CA LYS A 408 5.40 -6.60 -4.26
C LYS A 408 4.31 -7.67 -4.09
N GLY A 409 4.71 -8.95 -3.97
CA GLY A 409 3.79 -10.06 -3.80
C GLY A 409 3.28 -10.66 -5.11
N GLU A 410 3.89 -10.34 -6.26
CA GLU A 410 3.65 -11.03 -7.52
C GLU A 410 4.10 -12.47 -7.40
N CYS A 411 3.32 -13.42 -7.91
CA CYS A 411 3.64 -14.83 -7.78
C CYS A 411 3.57 -15.55 -9.13
N PHE A 412 4.46 -16.51 -9.31
CA PHE A 412 4.42 -17.44 -10.43
C PHE A 412 5.19 -18.72 -10.12
N PHE A 413 4.90 -19.76 -10.89
CA PHE A 413 5.62 -21.03 -10.82
C PHE A 413 6.67 -21.13 -11.92
N ARG A 414 7.76 -21.82 -11.63
CA ARG A 414 8.83 -22.16 -12.59
C ARG A 414 9.32 -23.58 -12.34
N LYS A 415 9.72 -24.26 -13.40
CA LYS A 415 10.50 -25.49 -13.26
C LYS A 415 11.87 -25.16 -12.70
N GLU A 416 12.41 -26.02 -11.85
CA GLU A 416 13.67 -25.81 -11.12
C GLU A 416 14.84 -25.43 -12.06
N GLU A 417 14.99 -26.11 -13.19
CA GLU A 417 16.05 -25.82 -14.16
C GLU A 417 15.98 -24.36 -14.66
N ALA A 418 14.81 -23.92 -15.15
CA ALA A 418 14.62 -22.56 -15.64
C ALA A 418 14.78 -21.52 -14.51
N PHE A 419 14.34 -21.86 -13.29
CA PHE A 419 14.55 -21.01 -12.12
C PHE A 419 16.04 -20.80 -11.82
N LEU A 420 16.83 -21.88 -11.79
CA LEU A 420 18.27 -21.81 -11.52
C LEU A 420 19.05 -21.11 -12.67
N GLU A 421 18.54 -21.13 -13.89
CA GLU A 421 19.12 -20.32 -14.98
C GLU A 421 18.86 -18.81 -14.77
N GLU A 422 17.68 -18.43 -14.29
CA GLU A 422 17.26 -17.03 -14.12
C GLU A 422 17.75 -16.40 -12.82
N PHE A 423 17.89 -17.19 -11.73
CA PHE A 423 18.14 -16.68 -10.37
C PHE A 423 19.40 -17.26 -9.72
N ARG A 424 20.03 -16.47 -8.85
CA ARG A 424 20.94 -16.95 -7.80
C ARG A 424 20.11 -17.18 -6.54
N THR A 425 20.36 -18.23 -5.79
CA THR A 425 19.61 -18.67 -4.60
C THR A 425 20.46 -18.55 -3.33
N TYR A 426 19.80 -18.24 -2.20
CA TYR A 426 20.38 -18.13 -0.88
C TYR A 426 19.49 -18.87 0.11
N GLU A 427 19.82 -20.11 0.47
CA GLU A 427 18.98 -21.06 1.23
C GLU A 427 18.76 -20.62 2.69
N ASP A 428 19.74 -19.98 3.32
CA ASP A 428 19.66 -19.55 4.73
C ASP A 428 19.23 -18.09 4.88
N TRP A 429 18.82 -17.44 3.81
CA TRP A 429 18.42 -16.05 3.83
C TRP A 429 16.91 -15.93 3.63
N GLN A 430 16.18 -15.65 4.72
CA GLN A 430 14.74 -15.55 4.70
C GLN A 430 14.25 -14.34 3.91
N PHE A 431 13.30 -14.55 3.02
CA PHE A 431 12.66 -13.50 2.23
C PHE A 431 11.60 -12.75 3.05
N TYR A 432 11.45 -11.45 2.74
CA TYR A 432 10.42 -10.59 3.34
C TYR A 432 9.85 -9.65 2.29
N LEU A 433 8.54 -9.49 2.30
CA LEU A 433 7.86 -8.53 1.45
C LEU A 433 8.02 -7.12 1.99
N ARG A 434 8.42 -6.20 1.11
CA ARG A 434 8.59 -4.79 1.43
C ARG A 434 7.36 -3.99 0.98
N ASN A 435 6.57 -3.50 1.96
CA ASN A 435 5.38 -2.67 1.68
C ASN A 435 4.44 -3.28 0.63
N ALA A 436 4.23 -4.59 0.68
CA ALA A 436 3.28 -5.27 -0.19
C ALA A 436 1.84 -4.92 0.22
N GLU A 437 1.01 -4.70 -0.75
CA GLU A 437 -0.41 -4.41 -0.58
C GLU A 437 -1.17 -5.66 -0.10
N TYR A 438 -0.75 -6.82 -0.59
CA TYR A 438 -1.28 -8.13 -0.23
C TYR A 438 -0.13 -9.16 -0.14
N GLU A 439 -0.13 -9.95 0.92
CA GLU A 439 0.76 -11.10 1.07
C GLU A 439 0.08 -12.32 0.44
N PRO A 440 0.69 -12.96 -0.59
CA PRO A 440 0.06 -14.06 -1.29
C PRO A 440 -0.19 -15.25 -0.39
N THR A 441 -1.31 -15.95 -0.61
CA THR A 441 -1.68 -17.17 0.10
C THR A 441 -1.87 -18.32 -0.87
N ILE A 442 -1.56 -19.55 -0.44
CA ILE A 442 -1.76 -20.76 -1.22
C ILE A 442 -2.75 -21.65 -0.48
N LYS A 443 -3.83 -22.03 -1.16
CA LYS A 443 -4.87 -22.91 -0.62
C LYS A 443 -4.88 -24.27 -1.35
N ASP A 444 -4.80 -25.34 -0.60
CA ASP A 444 -5.14 -26.69 -1.09
C ASP A 444 -6.63 -26.72 -1.44
N ILE A 445 -6.95 -27.01 -2.70
CA ILE A 445 -8.34 -26.97 -3.20
C ILE A 445 -9.20 -28.06 -2.55
N GLU A 446 -8.63 -29.24 -2.30
CA GLU A 446 -9.38 -30.39 -1.75
C GLU A 446 -9.50 -30.31 -0.23
N LYS A 447 -8.41 -30.01 0.47
CA LYS A 447 -8.36 -30.06 1.95
C LYS A 447 -8.62 -28.73 2.61
N GLY A 448 -8.63 -27.62 1.85
CA GLY A 448 -8.86 -26.27 2.37
C GLY A 448 -7.71 -25.70 3.23
N LYS A 449 -6.54 -26.38 3.32
CA LYS A 449 -5.36 -25.89 4.06
C LYS A 449 -4.81 -24.65 3.38
N ILE A 450 -4.64 -23.55 4.13
CA ILE A 450 -4.03 -22.30 3.65
C ILE A 450 -2.62 -22.20 4.22
N VAL A 451 -1.67 -21.77 3.38
CA VAL A 451 -0.27 -21.53 3.75
C VAL A 451 0.13 -20.14 3.26
N GLU A 452 0.86 -19.39 4.08
CA GLU A 452 1.50 -18.13 3.76
C GLU A 452 2.95 -18.41 3.31
N PRO A 453 3.24 -18.46 2.00
CA PRO A 453 4.53 -18.93 1.50
C PRO A 453 5.69 -17.99 1.86
N VAL A 454 5.41 -16.72 2.16
CA VAL A 454 6.42 -15.72 2.57
C VAL A 454 7.12 -16.14 3.86
N ASP A 455 6.41 -16.79 4.80
CA ASP A 455 6.95 -17.20 6.10
C ASP A 455 8.11 -18.20 6.01
N VAL A 456 8.16 -18.96 4.90
CA VAL A 456 9.16 -20.01 4.68
C VAL A 456 10.00 -19.77 3.42
N ALA A 457 9.80 -18.66 2.71
CA ALA A 457 10.53 -18.35 1.49
C ALA A 457 11.97 -17.92 1.78
N ASN A 458 12.89 -18.49 1.00
CA ASN A 458 14.27 -18.05 0.94
C ASN A 458 14.48 -16.97 -0.12
N VAL A 459 15.62 -16.30 -0.07
CA VAL A 459 15.95 -15.25 -1.03
C VAL A 459 16.54 -15.83 -2.32
N CYS A 460 16.06 -15.29 -3.45
CA CYS A 460 16.76 -15.40 -4.73
C CYS A 460 16.90 -14.01 -5.37
N VAL A 461 17.88 -13.88 -6.26
CA VAL A 461 18.18 -12.63 -6.96
C VAL A 461 18.31 -12.89 -8.45
N PRO A 462 17.57 -12.15 -9.33
CA PRO A 462 17.70 -12.30 -10.76
C PRO A 462 19.12 -12.05 -11.25
N LYS A 463 19.60 -12.92 -12.16
CA LYS A 463 20.92 -12.79 -12.81
C LYS A 463 20.96 -11.68 -13.87
N GLY A 464 19.79 -11.12 -14.24
CA GLY A 464 19.69 -10.07 -15.25
C GLY A 464 19.85 -10.54 -16.69
N ASN A 465 19.83 -11.85 -16.94
CA ASN A 465 19.97 -12.49 -18.25
C ASN A 465 18.66 -12.67 -19.01
N THR A 466 17.52 -12.51 -18.34
CA THR A 466 16.19 -12.61 -18.96
C THR A 466 15.71 -11.24 -19.42
N SER A 467 15.33 -11.13 -20.67
CA SER A 467 14.80 -9.89 -21.27
C SER A 467 13.31 -10.00 -21.57
N ILE A 468 12.63 -8.85 -21.46
CA ILE A 468 11.24 -8.66 -21.86
C ILE A 468 11.13 -7.49 -22.84
N ARG A 469 10.03 -7.47 -23.60
CA ARG A 469 9.68 -6.34 -24.46
C ARG A 469 8.58 -5.53 -23.78
N ALA A 470 8.71 -4.20 -23.77
CA ALA A 470 7.69 -3.33 -23.23
C ALA A 470 7.62 -1.99 -23.95
N CYS A 471 6.43 -1.38 -23.97
CA CYS A 471 6.22 -0.02 -24.39
C CYS A 471 5.48 0.78 -23.34
N GLN A 472 5.82 2.07 -23.20
CA GLN A 472 5.12 2.98 -22.30
C GLN A 472 3.83 3.47 -22.96
N LEU A 473 2.73 3.45 -22.21
CA LEU A 473 1.42 3.85 -22.72
C LEU A 473 1.33 5.37 -22.88
N THR A 474 0.92 5.82 -24.04
CA THR A 474 0.66 7.24 -24.37
C THR A 474 -0.81 7.61 -24.31
N ARG A 475 -1.70 6.59 -24.23
CA ARG A 475 -3.16 6.72 -24.09
C ARG A 475 -3.66 5.74 -23.03
N LYS A 476 -4.90 5.93 -22.56
CA LYS A 476 -5.57 4.92 -21.72
C LYS A 476 -5.79 3.64 -22.54
N VAL A 477 -5.53 2.48 -21.94
CA VAL A 477 -5.72 1.17 -22.57
C VAL A 477 -6.53 0.27 -21.64
N LYS A 478 -7.53 -0.40 -22.18
CA LYS A 478 -8.26 -1.49 -21.53
C LYS A 478 -7.79 -2.80 -22.13
N LEU A 479 -7.03 -3.57 -21.37
CA LEU A 479 -6.50 -4.87 -21.78
C LEU A 479 -7.38 -5.99 -21.25
N PHE A 480 -8.00 -6.74 -22.16
CA PHE A 480 -8.76 -7.96 -21.87
C PHE A 480 -7.87 -9.18 -22.06
N ARG A 481 -7.86 -10.07 -21.06
CA ARG A 481 -7.16 -11.36 -21.09
C ARG A 481 -8.17 -12.49 -21.20
N ASP A 482 -7.93 -13.43 -22.11
CA ASP A 482 -8.86 -14.55 -22.36
C ASP A 482 -9.02 -15.51 -21.18
N GLU A 483 -8.04 -15.54 -20.26
CA GLU A 483 -8.01 -16.44 -19.11
C GLU A 483 -8.81 -15.91 -17.90
N ASP A 484 -9.34 -14.69 -18.00
CA ASP A 484 -10.07 -14.07 -16.90
C ASP A 484 -11.54 -14.54 -16.92
N GLU A 485 -11.88 -15.50 -16.06
CA GLU A 485 -13.25 -16.05 -15.95
C GLU A 485 -14.30 -14.96 -15.70
N ASN A 486 -13.91 -13.82 -15.12
CA ASN A 486 -14.77 -12.68 -14.85
C ASN A 486 -14.81 -11.64 -15.97
N GLN A 487 -14.10 -11.86 -17.08
CA GLN A 487 -14.02 -10.94 -18.23
C GLN A 487 -13.64 -9.49 -17.88
N LEU A 488 -12.95 -9.26 -16.79
CA LEU A 488 -12.48 -7.95 -16.37
C LEU A 488 -11.25 -7.52 -17.19
N TYR A 489 -11.14 -6.23 -17.43
CA TYR A 489 -9.95 -5.68 -18.08
C TYR A 489 -8.97 -5.12 -17.03
N THR A 490 -7.70 -5.11 -17.41
CA THR A 490 -6.68 -4.33 -16.72
C THR A 490 -6.61 -2.94 -17.34
N LEU A 491 -6.82 -1.88 -16.54
CA LEU A 491 -6.71 -0.50 -17.01
C LEU A 491 -5.26 -0.05 -16.97
N GLY A 492 -4.71 0.30 -18.13
CA GLY A 492 -3.44 1.02 -18.29
C GLY A 492 -3.68 2.52 -18.40
N ARG A 493 -2.96 3.28 -17.60
CA ARG A 493 -2.97 4.76 -17.64
C ARG A 493 -1.82 5.26 -18.50
N VAL A 494 -1.91 6.51 -18.94
CA VAL A 494 -0.77 7.18 -19.58
C VAL A 494 0.45 7.12 -18.65
N GLY A 495 1.56 6.61 -19.17
CA GLY A 495 2.80 6.42 -18.42
C GLY A 495 3.04 4.99 -17.91
N ASP A 496 1.99 4.17 -17.74
CA ASP A 496 2.12 2.74 -17.41
C ASP A 496 2.80 1.98 -18.56
N TYR A 497 3.17 0.74 -18.32
CA TYR A 497 3.85 -0.10 -19.31
C TYR A 497 2.96 -1.27 -19.76
N MET A 498 2.89 -1.46 -21.07
CA MET A 498 2.42 -2.71 -21.67
C MET A 498 3.62 -3.61 -21.89
N VAL A 499 3.57 -4.81 -21.34
CA VAL A 499 4.70 -5.75 -21.22
C VAL A 499 4.38 -7.04 -21.94
N GLU A 500 5.30 -7.49 -22.81
CA GLU A 500 5.24 -8.80 -23.45
C GLU A 500 6.27 -9.73 -22.81
N THR A 501 5.78 -10.82 -22.18
CA THR A 501 6.61 -11.81 -21.48
C THR A 501 6.58 -13.16 -22.22
N GLY A 502 7.69 -13.54 -22.88
CA GLY A 502 7.83 -14.82 -23.60
C GLY A 502 7.16 -14.88 -24.98
N ASP A 503 7.23 -16.04 -25.63
CA ASP A 503 6.86 -16.22 -27.04
C ASP A 503 5.39 -16.63 -27.29
N SER A 504 4.57 -16.80 -26.27
CA SER A 504 3.18 -17.24 -26.41
C SER A 504 2.19 -16.08 -26.59
N ALA A 505 1.09 -16.34 -27.30
CA ALA A 505 0.14 -15.31 -27.76
C ALA A 505 -0.64 -14.57 -26.65
N ASN A 506 -0.62 -15.03 -25.40
CA ASN A 506 -1.39 -14.45 -24.28
C ASN A 506 -0.52 -13.75 -23.22
N ASN A 507 0.72 -13.37 -23.55
CA ASN A 507 1.70 -12.85 -22.59
C ASN A 507 1.76 -11.32 -22.50
N ILE A 508 0.72 -10.62 -22.95
CA ILE A 508 0.63 -9.17 -22.78
C ILE A 508 0.03 -8.84 -21.41
N ARG A 509 0.70 -7.95 -20.67
CA ARG A 509 0.26 -7.45 -19.36
C ARG A 509 0.46 -5.95 -19.27
N ILE A 510 -0.35 -5.30 -18.42
CA ILE A 510 -0.13 -3.90 -18.04
C ILE A 510 0.50 -3.90 -16.65
N MET A 511 1.57 -3.13 -16.51
CA MET A 511 2.23 -2.86 -15.23
C MET A 511 2.23 -1.37 -14.94
N ARG A 512 1.94 -0.98 -13.71
CA ARG A 512 2.06 0.40 -13.26
C ARG A 512 3.51 0.86 -13.40
N LYS A 513 3.69 2.12 -13.77
CA LYS A 513 5.00 2.72 -14.00
C LYS A 513 5.97 2.47 -12.86
N GLU A 514 5.56 2.77 -11.62
CA GLU A 514 6.41 2.68 -10.43
C GLU A 514 6.89 1.25 -10.20
N LEU A 515 5.99 0.26 -10.34
CA LEU A 515 6.32 -1.16 -10.18
C LEU A 515 7.26 -1.62 -11.29
N PHE A 516 6.99 -1.22 -12.54
CA PHE A 516 7.81 -1.61 -13.68
C PHE A 516 9.25 -1.09 -13.56
N GLU A 517 9.41 0.19 -13.21
CA GLU A 517 10.73 0.82 -13.06
C GLU A 517 11.50 0.30 -11.84
N GLU A 518 10.82 -0.23 -10.82
CA GLU A 518 11.46 -0.91 -9.67
C GLU A 518 12.01 -2.29 -10.07
N ILE A 519 11.29 -3.04 -10.91
CA ILE A 519 11.65 -4.42 -11.28
C ILE A 519 12.52 -4.50 -12.53
N TYR A 520 12.33 -3.58 -13.49
CA TYR A 520 12.98 -3.64 -14.79
C TYR A 520 13.83 -2.41 -15.09
N ARG A 521 14.85 -2.60 -15.93
CA ARG A 521 15.67 -1.54 -16.52
C ARG A 521 15.85 -1.76 -18.02
N LYS A 522 16.11 -0.70 -18.77
CA LYS A 522 16.42 -0.84 -20.20
C LYS A 522 17.68 -1.68 -20.40
N SER A 523 17.65 -2.63 -21.33
CA SER A 523 18.80 -3.50 -21.61
C SER A 523 20.05 -2.72 -22.08
N SER A 524 19.85 -1.55 -22.69
CA SER A 524 20.93 -0.63 -23.09
C SER A 524 21.56 0.14 -21.92
N GLN A 525 20.91 0.20 -20.76
CA GLN A 525 21.44 0.85 -19.59
C GLN A 525 22.25 -0.18 -18.76
N LYS A 526 23.56 0.02 -18.64
CA LYS A 526 24.33 -0.69 -17.63
C LYS A 526 23.80 -0.29 -16.25
N GLU A 527 23.66 -1.23 -15.34
CA GLU A 527 23.48 -0.89 -13.93
C GLU A 527 24.63 0.02 -13.52
N THR A 528 24.32 1.21 -13.04
CA THR A 528 25.32 2.11 -12.47
C THR A 528 25.67 1.51 -11.12
N GLN A 529 26.70 0.66 -11.07
CA GLN A 529 27.15 0.03 -9.85
C GLN A 529 27.64 1.10 -8.88
N LYS A 530 26.90 1.30 -7.81
CA LYS A 530 27.32 2.15 -6.72
C LYS A 530 28.24 1.38 -5.80
N SER A 531 29.36 1.98 -5.42
CA SER A 531 30.21 1.46 -4.34
C SER A 531 29.52 1.68 -2.98
N VAL A 532 29.70 0.76 -2.04
CA VAL A 532 29.09 0.86 -0.72
C VAL A 532 30.16 1.04 0.34
N ILE A 533 30.00 2.07 1.17
CA ILE A 533 30.89 2.39 2.27
C ILE A 533 30.11 2.17 3.57
N PHE A 534 30.55 1.20 4.36
CA PHE A 534 29.92 0.83 5.61
C PHE A 534 30.64 1.42 6.82
N ASP A 535 29.87 1.83 7.83
CA ASP A 535 30.39 1.84 9.18
C ASP A 535 30.58 0.40 9.71
N LEU A 536 31.30 0.23 10.80
CA LEU A 536 31.62 -1.08 11.37
C LEU A 536 30.77 -1.41 12.59
N ASP A 537 30.93 -0.64 13.68
CA ASP A 537 30.33 -0.93 14.99
C ASP A 537 28.85 -0.51 14.99
N GLY A 538 27.93 -1.45 15.15
CA GLY A 538 26.49 -1.19 15.06
C GLY A 538 25.91 -1.30 13.65
N THR A 539 26.74 -1.38 12.62
CA THR A 539 26.30 -1.52 11.21
C THR A 539 26.63 -2.92 10.66
N LEU A 540 27.88 -3.29 10.59
CA LEU A 540 28.32 -4.63 10.14
C LEU A 540 28.48 -5.59 11.32
N LEU A 541 29.04 -5.12 12.45
CA LEU A 541 29.34 -5.92 13.63
C LEU A 541 28.55 -5.49 14.86
N TYR A 542 28.01 -6.47 15.57
CA TYR A 542 27.51 -6.32 16.92
C TYR A 542 28.66 -6.38 17.92
N THR A 543 29.12 -5.23 18.37
CA THR A 543 30.30 -5.07 19.24
C THR A 543 29.94 -4.60 20.66
N LEU A 544 28.66 -4.38 20.95
CA LEU A 544 28.19 -3.68 22.15
C LEU A 544 28.51 -4.42 23.45
N GLU A 545 28.44 -5.76 23.45
CA GLU A 545 28.73 -6.55 24.65
C GLU A 545 30.19 -6.47 25.06
N ASP A 546 31.10 -6.56 24.10
CA ASP A 546 32.53 -6.47 24.39
C ASP A 546 32.91 -5.05 24.86
N LEU A 547 32.32 -4.02 24.25
CA LEU A 547 32.46 -2.63 24.71
C LEU A 547 31.93 -2.44 26.14
N LYS A 548 30.76 -3.02 26.48
CA LYS A 548 30.21 -2.99 27.83
C LYS A 548 31.13 -3.70 28.83
N ASN A 549 31.59 -4.90 28.50
CA ASN A 549 32.43 -5.69 29.34
C ASN A 549 33.77 -4.99 29.62
N ALA A 550 34.39 -4.40 28.62
CA ALA A 550 35.61 -3.64 28.76
C ALA A 550 35.42 -2.35 29.57
N THR A 551 34.33 -1.62 29.33
CA THR A 551 33.94 -0.43 30.11
C THR A 551 33.80 -0.79 31.57
N ASN A 552 33.06 -1.85 31.88
CA ASN A 552 32.77 -2.27 33.23
C ASN A 552 33.98 -2.86 33.95
N ALA A 553 34.82 -3.58 33.25
CA ALA A 553 36.12 -4.05 33.80
C ALA A 553 37.00 -2.88 34.21
N ALA A 554 37.10 -1.85 33.35
CA ALA A 554 37.87 -0.65 33.66
C ALA A 554 37.29 0.16 34.82
N LEU A 555 35.97 0.35 34.87
CA LEU A 555 35.27 1.05 35.97
C LEU A 555 35.45 0.31 37.32
N ALA A 556 35.25 -1.01 37.31
CA ALA A 556 35.41 -1.86 38.49
C ALA A 556 36.83 -1.88 39.05
N ALA A 557 37.85 -1.78 38.19
CA ALA A 557 39.25 -1.73 38.62
C ALA A 557 39.59 -0.49 39.47
N PHE A 558 38.77 0.55 39.42
CA PHE A 558 38.90 1.79 40.17
C PHE A 558 37.69 2.11 41.05
N ASP A 559 36.93 1.08 41.43
CA ASP A 559 35.76 1.18 42.32
C ASP A 559 34.69 2.17 41.83
N MET A 560 34.51 2.33 40.53
CA MET A 560 33.51 3.20 39.91
C MET A 560 32.23 2.42 39.56
N PRO A 561 31.08 3.07 39.55
CA PRO A 561 29.79 2.44 39.17
C PRO A 561 29.87 1.85 37.78
N VAL A 562 29.39 0.60 37.61
CA VAL A 562 29.34 -0.07 36.32
C VAL A 562 28.15 0.39 35.48
N CYS A 563 28.25 0.34 34.16
CA CYS A 563 27.21 0.74 33.23
C CYS A 563 26.35 -0.44 32.78
N THR A 564 25.06 -0.20 32.58
CA THR A 564 24.17 -1.14 31.90
C THR A 564 24.47 -1.18 30.39
N LEU A 565 23.98 -2.22 29.70
CA LEU A 565 24.13 -2.33 28.25
C LEU A 565 23.52 -1.12 27.52
N ASP A 566 22.33 -0.67 27.95
CA ASP A 566 21.63 0.48 27.38
C ASP A 566 22.41 1.80 27.58
N GLN A 567 23.05 1.98 28.73
CA GLN A 567 23.90 3.15 28.96
C GLN A 567 25.11 3.14 28.00
N VAL A 568 25.78 1.99 27.86
CA VAL A 568 26.91 1.87 26.95
C VAL A 568 26.47 2.08 25.49
N ARG A 569 25.29 1.54 25.11
CA ARG A 569 24.69 1.77 23.79
C ARG A 569 24.54 3.26 23.47
N ARG A 570 24.08 4.05 24.42
CA ARG A 570 23.92 5.52 24.27
C ARG A 570 25.26 6.27 24.24
N TYR A 571 26.29 5.72 24.85
CA TYR A 571 27.62 6.36 24.97
C TYR A 571 28.52 6.14 23.75
N VAL A 572 28.29 5.07 22.96
CA VAL A 572 29.04 4.75 21.75
C VAL A 572 28.72 5.74 20.61
N GLY A 573 29.62 5.87 19.62
CA GLY A 573 29.42 6.62 18.36
C GLY A 573 30.55 7.62 18.06
N ASN A 574 31.23 8.17 19.08
CA ASN A 574 32.32 9.19 18.90
C ASN A 574 33.69 8.68 19.28
N GLY A 575 33.94 7.36 19.13
CA GLY A 575 35.18 6.69 19.51
C GLY A 575 35.25 6.33 20.98
N VAL A 576 36.19 5.40 21.32
CA VAL A 576 36.29 4.80 22.65
C VAL A 576 36.65 5.78 23.76
N ARG A 577 37.39 6.89 23.44
CA ARG A 577 37.66 7.91 24.42
C ARG A 577 36.40 8.61 24.90
N MET A 578 35.51 8.96 24.00
CA MET A 578 34.22 9.60 24.36
C MET A 578 33.26 8.64 25.07
N LEU A 579 33.31 7.35 24.76
CA LEU A 579 32.63 6.33 25.53
C LEU A 579 33.04 6.40 26.99
N MET A 580 34.33 6.42 27.26
CA MET A 580 34.89 6.47 28.63
C MET A 580 34.65 7.83 29.31
N VAL A 581 34.70 8.95 28.59
CA VAL A 581 34.29 10.27 29.12
C VAL A 581 32.84 10.27 29.64
N ARG A 582 31.94 9.58 28.94
CA ARG A 582 30.53 9.47 29.33
C ARG A 582 30.29 8.43 30.41
N ALA A 583 31.13 7.38 30.49
CA ALA A 583 30.99 6.29 31.45
C ALA A 583 31.62 6.58 32.82
N ILE A 584 32.73 7.32 32.84
CA ILE A 584 33.44 7.66 34.07
C ILE A 584 32.74 8.83 34.80
N PRO A 585 32.41 8.70 36.10
CA PRO A 585 31.85 9.80 36.86
C PRO A 585 32.76 11.04 36.85
N GLY A 586 32.22 12.21 36.43
CA GLY A 586 33.01 13.44 36.25
C GLY A 586 33.75 13.52 34.89
N GLY A 587 33.63 12.51 34.05
CA GLY A 587 34.20 12.52 32.71
C GLY A 587 35.72 12.63 32.70
N ASP A 588 36.26 13.42 31.77
CA ASP A 588 37.70 13.68 31.62
C ASP A 588 38.28 14.61 32.71
N GLN A 589 37.43 15.19 33.58
CA GLN A 589 37.86 15.90 34.78
C GLN A 589 38.14 14.96 35.98
N ASN A 590 37.82 13.67 35.86
CA ASN A 590 38.12 12.70 36.90
C ASN A 590 39.64 12.47 36.99
N PRO A 591 40.28 12.60 38.16
CA PRO A 591 41.73 12.39 38.31
C PRO A 591 42.22 11.00 37.87
N LEU A 592 41.33 10.01 37.90
CA LEU A 592 41.64 8.63 37.47
C LEU A 592 41.30 8.35 36.02
N PHE A 593 40.86 9.36 35.25
CA PHE A 593 40.42 9.15 33.86
C PHE A 593 41.44 8.43 32.99
N ASP A 594 42.70 8.93 32.98
CA ASP A 594 43.74 8.36 32.11
C ASP A 594 44.11 6.92 32.50
N GLN A 595 44.11 6.59 33.82
CA GLN A 595 44.34 5.25 34.31
C GLN A 595 43.19 4.30 33.96
N THR A 596 41.97 4.73 34.16
CA THR A 596 40.75 3.94 33.81
C THR A 596 40.68 3.73 32.30
N PHE A 597 41.02 4.75 31.52
CA PHE A 597 41.03 4.63 30.06
C PHE A 597 42.20 3.72 29.57
N ALA A 598 43.33 3.71 30.23
CA ALA A 598 44.40 2.78 29.95
C ALA A 598 43.99 1.33 30.23
N GLU A 599 43.32 1.08 31.36
CA GLU A 599 42.76 -0.24 31.69
C GLU A 599 41.68 -0.69 30.70
N PHE A 600 40.80 0.21 30.28
CA PHE A 600 39.82 -0.08 29.20
C PHE A 600 40.56 -0.56 27.95
N LYS A 601 41.60 0.17 27.50
CA LYS A 601 42.33 -0.20 26.28
C LYS A 601 43.04 -1.54 26.43
N ARG A 602 43.62 -1.81 27.62
CA ARG A 602 44.27 -3.08 27.91
C ARG A 602 43.29 -4.24 27.86
N TYR A 603 42.12 -4.11 28.55
CA TYR A 603 41.11 -5.16 28.60
C TYR A 603 40.48 -5.37 27.23
N TYR A 604 40.05 -4.29 26.58
CA TYR A 604 39.40 -4.34 25.26
C TYR A 604 40.32 -4.93 24.19
N GLY A 605 41.64 -4.64 24.25
CA GLY A 605 42.60 -5.22 23.33
C GLY A 605 42.72 -6.75 23.41
N ILE A 606 42.34 -7.36 24.52
CA ILE A 606 42.36 -8.82 24.72
C ILE A 606 40.96 -9.44 24.41
N HIS A 607 39.90 -8.75 24.79
CA HIS A 607 38.53 -9.30 24.86
C HIS A 607 37.54 -8.70 23.83
N CYS A 608 38.02 -7.94 22.85
CA CYS A 608 37.19 -7.28 21.86
C CYS A 608 36.51 -8.23 20.83
N LEU A 609 36.85 -9.52 20.91
CA LEU A 609 36.35 -10.56 20.00
C LEU A 609 35.58 -11.68 20.71
N ASP A 610 35.32 -11.55 22.00
CA ASP A 610 34.66 -12.61 22.78
C ASP A 610 33.22 -12.78 22.39
N ASN A 611 32.50 -11.67 22.13
CA ASN A 611 31.09 -11.63 21.76
C ASN A 611 30.84 -10.92 20.41
N THR A 612 31.82 -10.29 19.85
CA THR A 612 31.75 -9.56 18.57
C THR A 612 31.44 -10.51 17.40
N LYS A 613 30.40 -10.23 16.65
CA LYS A 613 29.97 -11.01 15.48
C LYS A 613 29.26 -10.14 14.44
N PRO A 614 29.23 -10.57 13.16
CA PRO A 614 28.37 -9.91 12.17
C PRO A 614 26.89 -9.94 12.60
N TYR A 615 26.16 -8.86 12.28
CA TYR A 615 24.70 -8.89 12.40
C TYR A 615 24.09 -9.96 11.47
N PRO A 616 22.89 -10.47 11.76
CA PRO A 616 22.18 -11.39 10.87
C PRO A 616 22.14 -10.83 9.44
N ASP A 617 22.28 -11.70 8.45
CA ASP A 617 22.22 -11.43 7.00
C ASP A 617 23.33 -10.51 6.42
N ILE A 618 24.24 -9.99 7.23
CA ILE A 618 25.37 -9.16 6.74
C ILE A 618 26.27 -9.95 5.79
N MET A 619 26.56 -11.21 6.12
CA MET A 619 27.43 -12.03 5.25
C MET A 619 26.76 -12.32 3.90
N HIS A 620 25.45 -12.61 3.89
CA HIS A 620 24.67 -12.79 2.66
C HIS A 620 24.64 -11.52 1.81
N LEU A 621 24.45 -10.35 2.45
CA LEU A 621 24.52 -9.07 1.76
C LEU A 621 25.87 -8.87 1.09
N LEU A 622 26.99 -9.06 1.81
CA LEU A 622 28.34 -8.89 1.28
C LEU A 622 28.64 -9.88 0.15
N GLU A 623 28.14 -11.11 0.24
CA GLU A 623 28.24 -12.11 -0.81
C GLU A 623 27.52 -11.67 -2.09
N GLU A 624 26.30 -11.17 -1.97
CA GLU A 624 25.53 -10.66 -3.12
C GLU A 624 26.20 -9.41 -3.72
N LEU A 625 26.69 -8.48 -2.91
CA LEU A 625 27.43 -7.32 -3.39
C LEU A 625 28.69 -7.74 -4.19
N ARG A 626 29.42 -8.72 -3.68
CA ARG A 626 30.56 -9.30 -4.39
C ARG A 626 30.15 -9.98 -5.70
N ALA A 627 29.07 -10.76 -5.69
CA ALA A 627 28.55 -11.43 -6.89
C ALA A 627 28.13 -10.43 -7.99
N ARG A 628 27.66 -9.24 -7.59
CA ARG A 628 27.38 -8.12 -8.52
C ARG A 628 28.63 -7.34 -8.95
N GLY A 629 29.78 -7.60 -8.34
CA GLY A 629 31.00 -6.81 -8.57
C GLY A 629 30.94 -5.42 -7.92
N VAL A 630 30.06 -5.20 -6.95
CA VAL A 630 29.98 -3.95 -6.17
C VAL A 630 31.19 -3.86 -5.25
N LYS A 631 31.93 -2.76 -5.34
CA LYS A 631 33.06 -2.51 -4.45
C LYS A 631 32.59 -2.02 -3.10
N THR A 632 33.13 -2.57 -2.04
CA THR A 632 32.77 -2.25 -0.66
C THR A 632 33.96 -1.75 0.14
N ALA A 633 33.70 -0.83 1.06
CA ALA A 633 34.71 -0.33 2.02
C ALA A 633 34.11 -0.28 3.43
N ILE A 634 34.98 -0.35 4.42
CA ILE A 634 34.69 -0.10 5.83
C ILE A 634 35.33 1.22 6.23
N VAL A 635 34.59 2.12 6.89
CA VAL A 635 35.12 3.38 7.46
C VAL A 635 34.60 3.56 8.88
N SER A 636 35.46 3.46 9.89
CA SER A 636 35.09 3.49 11.31
C SER A 636 35.95 4.44 12.14
N ASN A 637 35.37 5.04 13.20
CA ASN A 637 36.10 5.81 14.22
C ASN A 637 36.87 4.91 15.22
N LYS A 638 36.94 3.62 14.97
CA LYS A 638 37.79 2.66 15.68
C LYS A 638 39.23 2.77 15.17
N LEU A 639 40.22 2.42 15.99
CA LEU A 639 41.65 2.41 15.57
C LEU A 639 41.86 1.60 14.30
N ASP A 640 42.65 2.11 13.37
CA ASP A 640 42.89 1.53 12.04
C ASP A 640 43.41 0.08 12.09
N SER A 641 44.30 -0.22 13.03
CA SER A 641 44.80 -1.60 13.24
C SER A 641 43.68 -2.56 13.64
N ALA A 642 42.76 -2.11 14.51
CA ALA A 642 41.63 -2.93 14.96
C ALA A 642 40.57 -3.11 13.86
N VAL A 643 40.31 -2.07 13.03
CA VAL A 643 39.42 -2.19 11.88
C VAL A 643 39.97 -3.22 10.89
N LYS A 644 41.23 -3.19 10.57
CA LYS A 644 41.89 -4.14 9.66
C LYS A 644 41.90 -5.58 10.20
N GLU A 645 42.10 -5.76 11.50
CA GLU A 645 42.01 -7.08 12.14
C GLU A 645 40.59 -7.67 12.06
N LEU A 646 39.58 -6.85 12.34
CA LEU A 646 38.18 -7.26 12.25
C LEU A 646 37.75 -7.54 10.79
N ASP A 647 38.25 -6.74 9.85
CA ASP A 647 38.01 -6.94 8.41
C ASP A 647 38.64 -8.27 7.94
N GLU A 648 39.87 -8.53 8.28
CA GLU A 648 40.56 -9.78 7.93
C GLU A 648 39.85 -11.00 8.55
N ARG A 649 39.34 -10.88 9.77
CA ARG A 649 38.69 -11.98 10.49
C ARG A 649 37.28 -12.29 9.97
N PHE A 650 36.46 -11.27 9.72
CA PHE A 650 35.03 -11.45 9.40
C PHE A 650 34.70 -11.22 7.94
N PHE A 651 35.42 -10.34 7.24
CA PHE A 651 35.03 -9.84 5.93
C PHE A 651 36.08 -10.04 4.83
N ARG A 652 37.10 -10.85 5.10
CA ARG A 652 38.16 -11.17 4.15
C ARG A 652 37.61 -11.61 2.79
N GLY A 653 37.99 -10.88 1.73
CA GLY A 653 37.56 -11.15 0.37
C GLY A 653 36.15 -10.61 0.00
N TYR A 654 35.46 -9.97 0.94
CA TYR A 654 34.21 -9.24 0.68
C TYR A 654 34.45 -7.74 0.58
N THR A 655 35.34 -7.19 1.38
CA THR A 655 35.68 -5.77 1.39
C THR A 655 36.95 -5.49 0.56
N THR A 656 36.97 -4.33 -0.09
CA THR A 656 38.12 -3.86 -0.88
C THR A 656 39.04 -2.97 -0.06
N VAL A 657 38.45 -2.20 0.86
CA VAL A 657 39.15 -1.17 1.65
C VAL A 657 38.60 -1.16 3.08
N ALA A 658 39.50 -1.15 4.07
CA ALA A 658 39.14 -0.97 5.47
C ALA A 658 40.00 0.18 6.07
N ILE A 659 39.32 1.21 6.61
CA ILE A 659 39.91 2.44 7.13
C ILE A 659 39.39 2.70 8.53
N GLY A 660 40.31 2.85 9.49
CA GLY A 660 40.04 3.29 10.84
C GLY A 660 40.63 4.66 11.16
N GLU A 661 40.52 5.08 12.42
CA GLU A 661 41.17 6.30 12.94
C GLU A 661 42.69 6.18 12.84
N MET A 662 43.32 7.14 12.16
CA MET A 662 44.77 7.21 11.98
C MET A 662 45.26 8.65 12.13
N GLU A 663 46.55 8.80 12.49
CA GLU A 663 47.15 10.11 12.64
C GLU A 663 47.18 10.89 11.32
N GLY A 664 46.85 12.19 11.37
CA GLY A 664 46.84 13.06 10.22
C GLY A 664 45.61 12.97 9.32
N VAL A 665 44.60 12.15 9.67
CA VAL A 665 43.32 12.04 8.96
C VAL A 665 42.20 12.35 9.94
N ALA A 666 41.38 13.35 9.60
CA ALA A 666 40.25 13.73 10.45
C ALA A 666 39.19 12.60 10.48
N LYS A 667 38.72 12.24 11.69
CA LYS A 667 37.75 11.19 11.91
C LYS A 667 36.30 11.66 11.63
N LYS A 668 35.38 10.70 11.45
CA LYS A 668 33.97 10.99 11.31
C LYS A 668 33.46 11.89 12.46
N PRO A 669 32.63 12.93 12.19
CA PRO A 669 31.92 13.20 10.95
C PRO A 669 32.69 14.00 9.88
N ALA A 670 33.99 14.19 9.97
CA ALA A 670 34.78 14.78 8.88
C ALA A 670 34.76 13.83 7.65
N PRO A 671 34.79 14.38 6.42
CA PRO A 671 34.68 13.58 5.20
C PRO A 671 35.97 12.87 4.79
N ASP A 672 37.08 13.13 5.46
CA ASP A 672 38.42 12.75 5.04
C ASP A 672 38.60 11.25 4.86
N MET A 673 38.13 10.44 5.81
CA MET A 673 38.24 8.99 5.76
C MET A 673 37.40 8.41 4.63
N VAL A 674 36.17 8.93 4.43
CA VAL A 674 35.28 8.50 3.36
C VAL A 674 35.83 8.90 2.00
N ASN A 675 36.33 10.11 1.86
CA ASN A 675 37.03 10.58 0.64
C ASN A 675 38.23 9.71 0.31
N LYS A 676 38.98 9.27 1.33
CA LYS A 676 40.10 8.33 1.16
C LYS A 676 39.60 6.96 0.68
N ALA A 677 38.52 6.45 1.27
CA ALA A 677 37.88 5.19 0.84
C ALA A 677 37.39 5.26 -0.61
N MET A 678 36.71 6.33 -1.00
CA MET A 678 36.24 6.52 -2.39
C MET A 678 37.38 6.54 -3.39
N ARG A 679 38.50 7.22 -3.09
CA ARG A 679 39.69 7.23 -3.96
C ARG A 679 40.29 5.83 -4.13
N LEU A 680 40.37 5.04 -3.05
CA LEU A 680 40.89 3.68 -3.09
C LEU A 680 39.96 2.71 -3.82
N LEU A 681 38.67 2.91 -3.72
CA LEU A 681 37.63 2.16 -4.49
C LEU A 681 37.62 2.56 -5.97
N GLY A 682 38.15 3.75 -6.33
CA GLY A 682 38.05 4.32 -7.67
C GLY A 682 36.63 4.74 -8.00
N THR A 683 35.90 5.33 -7.04
CA THR A 683 34.53 5.81 -7.15
C THR A 683 34.43 7.30 -6.82
N ASP A 684 33.29 7.91 -7.11
CA ASP A 684 33.00 9.31 -6.83
C ASP A 684 31.68 9.48 -6.04
N THR A 685 31.30 10.71 -5.71
CA THR A 685 30.10 11.03 -4.93
C THR A 685 28.80 10.63 -5.63
N GLY A 686 28.77 10.58 -6.97
CA GLY A 686 27.60 10.14 -7.76
C GLY A 686 27.40 8.62 -7.75
N HIS A 687 28.46 7.87 -7.42
CA HIS A 687 28.51 6.41 -7.50
C HIS A 687 28.88 5.74 -6.17
N ALA A 688 28.64 6.43 -5.05
CA ALA A 688 28.86 5.89 -3.71
C ALA A 688 27.64 6.06 -2.82
N ILE A 689 27.44 5.09 -1.91
CA ILE A 689 26.43 5.13 -0.84
C ILE A 689 27.15 4.89 0.49
N TYR A 690 26.78 5.64 1.51
CA TYR A 690 27.23 5.42 2.88
C TYR A 690 26.15 4.68 3.69
N VAL A 691 26.56 3.70 4.49
CA VAL A 691 25.64 2.90 5.33
C VAL A 691 26.16 2.97 6.77
N GLY A 692 25.28 3.39 7.71
CA GLY A 692 25.64 3.53 9.11
C GLY A 692 24.43 3.56 10.04
N ASP A 693 24.66 3.45 11.36
CA ASP A 693 23.60 3.33 12.37
C ASP A 693 23.45 4.55 13.29
N SER A 694 24.23 5.62 13.06
CA SER A 694 24.31 6.73 13.99
C SER A 694 24.17 8.12 13.32
N GLU A 695 23.92 9.14 14.15
CA GLU A 695 23.94 10.55 13.76
C GLU A 695 25.28 10.99 13.17
N VAL A 696 26.37 10.34 13.61
CA VAL A 696 27.71 10.60 13.09
C VAL A 696 27.81 10.18 11.62
N ASP A 697 27.19 9.07 11.26
CA ASP A 697 27.19 8.54 9.89
C ASP A 697 26.35 9.40 8.95
N VAL A 698 25.16 9.82 9.41
CA VAL A 698 24.31 10.75 8.67
C VAL A 698 25.06 12.05 8.38
N GLN A 699 25.75 12.60 9.39
CA GLN A 699 26.54 13.83 9.21
C GLN A 699 27.79 13.60 8.35
N THR A 700 28.44 12.44 8.44
CA THR A 700 29.59 12.07 7.61
C THR A 700 29.19 12.02 6.14
N ALA A 701 28.10 11.33 5.81
CA ALA A 701 27.58 11.24 4.45
C ALA A 701 27.22 12.63 3.90
N LYS A 702 26.55 13.47 4.70
CA LYS A 702 26.23 14.86 4.36
C LYS A 702 27.48 15.69 4.07
N ASN A 703 28.50 15.59 4.92
CA ASN A 703 29.75 16.33 4.76
C ASN A 703 30.57 15.84 3.56
N THR A 704 30.39 14.58 3.17
CA THR A 704 31.01 14.00 1.97
C THR A 704 30.22 14.29 0.69
N GLY A 705 28.94 14.61 0.80
CA GLY A 705 28.03 14.82 -0.34
C GLY A 705 27.55 13.53 -1.00
N ILE A 706 27.45 12.43 -0.25
CA ILE A 706 26.94 11.13 -0.73
C ILE A 706 25.64 10.75 0.00
N PRO A 707 24.74 9.96 -0.62
CA PRO A 707 23.56 9.44 0.02
C PRO A 707 23.89 8.60 1.27
N CYS A 708 23.08 8.75 2.33
CA CYS A 708 23.15 7.91 3.54
C CYS A 708 21.96 6.98 3.60
N VAL A 709 22.23 5.70 3.87
CA VAL A 709 21.22 4.71 4.27
C VAL A 709 21.48 4.38 5.73
N SER A 710 20.54 4.74 6.60
CA SER A 710 20.64 4.47 8.04
C SER A 710 20.01 3.14 8.37
N VAL A 711 20.71 2.32 9.18
CA VAL A 711 20.25 1.01 9.60
C VAL A 711 19.59 1.09 10.97
N THR A 712 18.51 0.31 11.19
CA THR A 712 17.72 0.37 12.42
C THR A 712 18.02 -0.77 13.41
N TRP A 713 18.87 -1.72 13.04
CA TRP A 713 19.35 -2.79 13.92
C TRP A 713 20.55 -2.40 14.79
N GLY A 714 21.11 -1.19 14.60
CA GLY A 714 22.30 -0.68 15.28
C GLY A 714 22.03 -0.09 16.66
N PHE A 715 22.83 0.88 17.04
CA PHE A 715 22.84 1.43 18.40
C PHE A 715 21.85 2.57 18.63
N ARG A 716 21.32 3.20 17.56
CA ARG A 716 20.39 4.33 17.64
C ARG A 716 18.95 3.93 17.33
N ASP A 717 18.02 4.55 18.03
CA ASP A 717 16.60 4.35 17.80
C ASP A 717 16.13 5.11 16.54
N VAL A 718 15.07 4.62 15.89
CA VAL A 718 14.54 5.16 14.63
C VAL A 718 14.20 6.64 14.72
N ASP A 719 13.53 7.04 15.81
CA ASP A 719 13.12 8.44 15.99
C ASP A 719 14.33 9.37 16.14
N PHE A 720 15.34 8.93 16.91
CA PHE A 720 16.59 9.68 17.04
C PHE A 720 17.31 9.84 15.69
N LEU A 721 17.36 8.79 14.87
CA LEU A 721 17.96 8.88 13.53
C LEU A 721 17.21 9.88 12.64
N LYS A 722 15.87 9.86 12.65
CA LYS A 722 15.04 10.80 11.90
C LYS A 722 15.25 12.25 12.34
N GLU A 723 15.27 12.50 13.65
CA GLU A 723 15.53 13.82 14.23
C GLU A 723 16.90 14.37 13.83
N ASN A 724 17.90 13.49 13.62
CA ASN A 724 19.24 13.84 13.15
C ASN A 724 19.40 13.81 11.63
N GLY A 725 18.30 13.77 10.87
CA GLY A 725 18.27 13.98 9.43
C GLY A 725 18.45 12.72 8.58
N ALA A 726 18.26 11.52 9.14
CA ALA A 726 18.20 10.30 8.36
C ALA A 726 16.98 10.31 7.43
N GLN A 727 17.22 10.37 6.12
CA GLN A 727 16.17 10.39 5.10
C GLN A 727 15.75 8.99 4.67
N LYS A 728 16.69 8.05 4.67
CA LYS A 728 16.46 6.66 4.29
C LYS A 728 16.85 5.73 5.42
N LEU A 729 15.89 4.89 5.81
CA LEU A 729 16.04 3.90 6.87
C LEU A 729 15.76 2.51 6.30
N ILE A 730 16.56 1.53 6.69
CA ILE A 730 16.36 0.11 6.39
C ILE A 730 16.34 -0.70 7.67
N GLY A 731 15.42 -1.67 7.74
CA GLY A 731 15.26 -2.58 8.89
C GLY A 731 16.09 -3.86 8.79
N ARG A 732 16.55 -4.20 7.60
CA ARG A 732 17.28 -5.45 7.31
C ARG A 732 18.33 -5.23 6.23
N PRO A 733 19.46 -5.97 6.27
CA PRO A 733 20.55 -5.83 5.30
C PRO A 733 20.10 -6.02 3.84
N LEU A 734 19.18 -6.96 3.60
CA LEU A 734 18.60 -7.25 2.28
C LEU A 734 18.02 -6.01 1.59
N GLU A 735 17.45 -5.08 2.35
CA GLU A 735 16.80 -3.89 1.80
C GLU A 735 17.79 -2.94 1.10
N LEU A 736 19.09 -3.02 1.43
CA LEU A 736 20.12 -2.23 0.75
C LEU A 736 20.22 -2.57 -0.74
N LEU A 737 19.91 -3.80 -1.13
CA LEU A 737 20.00 -4.27 -2.52
C LEU A 737 19.03 -3.56 -3.47
N TYR A 738 18.03 -2.86 -2.95
CA TYR A 738 17.11 -2.01 -3.74
C TYR A 738 17.71 -0.63 -4.10
N ASP A 739 18.85 -0.27 -3.49
CA ASP A 739 19.48 1.05 -3.62
C ASP A 739 20.76 1.06 -4.47
N ILE A 740 21.20 -0.13 -4.84
CA ILE A 740 22.51 -0.36 -5.48
C ILE A 740 22.35 -0.71 -6.96
#